data_a2cf045ed0086a344fdadf1eff6a07c2
#
_entry.id   a2cf045ed0086a344fdadf1eff6a07c2
#
_cell.length_a   1.000
_cell.length_b   1.000
_cell.length_c   1.000
_cell.angle_alpha   90.00
_cell.angle_beta   90.00
_cell.angle_gamma   90.00
#
_symmetry.space_group_name_H-M   'P 1'
#
loop_
_entity.id
_entity.type
_entity.pdbx_description
1 polymer ?
#
loop_
_entity_poly.entity_id
_entity_poly.type
_entity_poly.pdbx_seq_one_letter_code
_entity_poly.pdbx_strand_id
1 'polypeptide(L)'
;MKNVIAFLSCCMAAVLVAQDREPAVVPPRQPAPTIRSVSPRADERPVAIASYAVEARVAGAFASVRTSITVSNPNERPLEGALEFPLPDGASVCGYALDVNGVMTDGVVVKKEKARVAFEEEVKKGVDPGLVEHVQGNAYRTRVYPIPANGARQIRVDYVTPLAFAPNGDAALVLAMPRVPLKERSVSITVPIGGGIPQPVLGGLGDRRFAQAEAVWRSVTVDTDVTPDADVTVALPAMPERVCAVERVNDETWFAISDRPPSLETAKTSLPKTWRILWDASGSRTEADVKAARAVIDLLPDEACYELVVFRNAVEKPRICATRGELAAALDNTPRDGGTDFAALAAFAKGNPTENRTLLFTDGMDVLGEGDVDFGANKPIAVMTGATKDGAALRRLCGGRVIDLALQTARQALEEIGAPSPTLAGVRGDGIANVQGIGQLARGRVTVLGRLTGDNAEVRLDYGNGRLSKPATIRRTDAREGRTLATAWAASRVNELSPRADDNAEELLAIGRRYGITSPATSMIVFERLDQWLTHDVEPPESAKELHEKWTASRPSEAQRRQAEEQRRQKYLANLKREWEARVKWWNDPIPPKPKPPKSGLFDGLRRLTGSPERRSSVAMEAATGSARNVERRDMERSASYSARVDRFSRAEEPPAGDEVAGSAAGSSAQERRAKEPAKPKSAAATVTLTAWDPQTPYLQAIKDAVKALGGGANANAANIAEVAYAEYLVQRKKYAASPAFYLDCAGYFFGIKAKALAVRVISNLAELRLDDPGMLRTCAWRLREAGEYDAALAILRKVAKLRPEEPHSFRDLAITLDERGRRDASAADVAEAMANYHKAAFTAWKRENALWTAIVSIEELNALIAWSGRQKWPEGNQPKAPEMDAAYRKLLDLDVRIALAWDTDNTDVDLHVLEPDGEEAYYQHKLTSTGGFMTHDITTGYGPEEYLKKDAPKGVYKVLANYFGSRQQTLLGPATVTATVFTNWGRADERRQILSMRLEKVKDKVPIGDVTVK
;
A
#
# COMPACT_ATOMS: atom_id res chain seq x y z
N MET A 1 14.78 -24.64 72.71
CA MET A 1 15.38 -23.39 72.08
C MET A 1 16.25 -23.67 70.87
N LYS A 2 16.98 -24.78 70.72
CA LYS A 2 17.79 -25.01 69.46
C LYS A 2 16.98 -25.34 68.23
N ASN A 3 15.77 -25.90 68.31
CA ASN A 3 14.95 -26.23 67.16
C ASN A 3 14.09 -25.08 66.65
N VAL A 4 13.86 -24.03 67.47
CA VAL A 4 13.13 -22.82 67.03
C VAL A 4 14.05 -21.87 66.30
N ILE A 5 15.36 -21.82 66.61
CA ILE A 5 16.36 -20.98 65.91
C ILE A 5 16.68 -21.55 64.51
N ALA A 6 16.65 -22.90 64.34
CA ALA A 6 16.87 -23.52 63.04
C ALA A 6 15.70 -23.27 62.08
N PHE A 7 14.44 -23.20 62.57
CA PHE A 7 13.28 -22.92 61.75
C PHE A 7 13.17 -21.45 61.33
N LEU A 8 13.55 -20.53 62.25
CA LEU A 8 13.62 -19.10 61.92
C LEU A 8 14.77 -18.76 60.98
N SER A 9 15.92 -19.49 61.08
CA SER A 9 17.02 -19.29 60.13
C SER A 9 16.71 -19.83 58.71
N CYS A 10 15.93 -20.90 58.57
CA CYS A 10 15.48 -21.42 57.28
C CYS A 10 14.41 -20.52 56.64
N CYS A 11 13.51 -19.91 57.42
CA CYS A 11 12.54 -18.95 56.93
C CYS A 11 13.18 -17.62 56.57
N MET A 12 14.22 -17.14 57.29
CA MET A 12 14.97 -15.96 56.90
C MET A 12 15.84 -16.17 55.63
N ALA A 13 16.42 -17.36 55.43
CA ALA A 13 17.15 -17.69 54.21
C ALA A 13 16.22 -17.82 52.99
N ALA A 14 14.97 -18.29 53.18
CA ALA A 14 13.97 -18.35 52.11
C ALA A 14 13.41 -16.95 51.73
N VAL A 15 13.40 -15.99 52.65
CA VAL A 15 12.97 -14.61 52.41
C VAL A 15 14.10 -13.78 51.81
N LEU A 16 15.38 -14.08 52.13
CA LEU A 16 16.53 -13.38 51.54
C LEU A 16 16.91 -13.85 50.13
N VAL A 17 16.53 -15.07 49.71
CA VAL A 17 16.71 -15.57 48.34
C VAL A 17 15.63 -15.03 47.39
N ALA A 18 14.56 -14.43 47.92
CA ALA A 18 13.50 -13.81 47.12
C ALA A 18 13.77 -12.31 46.77
N GLN A 19 14.82 -11.71 47.33
CA GLN A 19 15.12 -10.28 47.12
C GLN A 19 16.18 -9.95 46.05
N ASP A 20 16.88 -10.97 45.50
CA ASP A 20 17.87 -10.76 44.42
C ASP A 20 17.43 -11.30 43.04
N ARG A 21 16.14 -11.52 42.82
CA ARG A 21 15.64 -11.64 41.45
C ARG A 21 15.57 -10.25 40.85
N GLU A 22 16.45 -9.96 39.86
CA GLU A 22 16.23 -8.84 38.94
C GLU A 22 14.75 -8.76 38.59
N PRO A 23 14.14 -7.55 38.60
CA PRO A 23 12.72 -7.44 38.32
C PRO A 23 12.44 -8.12 36.98
N ALA A 24 11.37 -8.90 36.90
CA ALA A 24 10.92 -9.56 35.68
C ALA A 24 11.06 -8.57 34.52
N VAL A 25 11.76 -8.97 33.46
CA VAL A 25 12.00 -8.11 32.28
C VAL A 25 10.64 -7.57 31.85
N VAL A 26 10.40 -6.31 32.14
CA VAL A 26 9.22 -5.61 31.62
C VAL A 26 9.50 -5.45 30.11
N PRO A 27 8.72 -6.10 29.24
CA PRO A 27 8.91 -5.94 27.81
C PRO A 27 8.84 -4.45 27.46
N PRO A 28 9.69 -3.94 26.57
CA PRO A 28 9.62 -2.55 26.18
C PRO A 28 8.22 -2.23 25.61
N ARG A 29 7.86 -0.95 25.76
CA ARG A 29 6.55 -0.38 25.42
C ARG A 29 6.05 -0.84 24.06
N GLN A 30 4.83 -1.39 24.03
CA GLN A 30 4.13 -1.68 22.79
C GLN A 30 3.53 -0.40 22.20
N PRO A 31 3.51 -0.24 20.86
CA PRO A 31 2.84 0.89 20.25
C PRO A 31 1.33 0.80 20.50
N ALA A 32 0.76 1.88 21.01
CA ALA A 32 -0.66 1.97 21.33
C ALA A 32 -1.52 2.29 20.10
N PRO A 33 -2.81 1.92 20.09
CA PRO A 33 -3.76 2.38 19.08
C PRO A 33 -3.82 3.89 18.99
N THR A 34 -3.85 4.42 17.76
CA THR A 34 -3.95 5.85 17.48
C THR A 34 -5.06 6.13 16.48
N ILE A 35 -5.76 7.25 16.63
CA ILE A 35 -6.77 7.69 15.66
C ILE A 35 -6.42 9.06 15.11
N ARG A 36 -6.69 9.24 13.83
CA ARG A 36 -6.52 10.51 13.12
C ARG A 36 -7.80 10.87 12.39
N SER A 37 -8.16 12.16 12.39
CA SER A 37 -9.20 12.64 11.47
C SER A 37 -8.69 12.54 10.04
N VAL A 38 -9.51 12.00 9.15
CA VAL A 38 -9.26 12.04 7.71
C VAL A 38 -9.82 13.37 7.21
N SER A 39 -8.96 14.21 6.63
CA SER A 39 -9.37 15.50 6.04
C SER A 39 -10.03 16.50 7.00
N PRO A 40 -9.38 16.85 8.12
CA PRO A 40 -9.89 17.86 9.04
C PRO A 40 -9.81 19.26 8.41
N ARG A 41 -10.77 20.11 8.73
CA ARG A 41 -10.68 21.57 8.48
C ARG A 41 -9.76 22.21 9.53
N ALA A 42 -9.21 23.37 9.21
CA ALA A 42 -8.26 24.04 10.10
C ALA A 42 -8.85 24.45 11.47
N ASP A 43 -10.16 24.63 11.55
CA ASP A 43 -10.93 25.01 12.74
C ASP A 43 -11.51 23.81 13.51
N GLU A 44 -11.34 22.59 13.01
CA GLU A 44 -11.90 21.39 13.62
C GLU A 44 -10.98 20.78 14.67
N ARG A 45 -11.60 20.31 15.74
CA ARG A 45 -10.93 19.51 16.76
C ARG A 45 -10.72 18.07 16.26
N PRO A 46 -9.60 17.42 16.56
CA PRO A 46 -9.35 16.03 16.14
C PRO A 46 -10.39 15.08 16.77
N VAL A 47 -10.74 14.03 16.05
CA VAL A 47 -11.42 12.86 16.63
C VAL A 47 -10.52 12.22 17.68
N ALA A 48 -11.10 11.63 18.72
CA ALA A 48 -10.33 11.06 19.84
C ALA A 48 -10.89 9.72 20.31
N ILE A 49 -10.02 8.90 20.89
CA ILE A 49 -10.45 7.71 21.63
C ILE A 49 -11.05 8.18 22.96
N ALA A 50 -12.34 7.93 23.15
CA ALA A 50 -13.07 8.34 24.34
C ALA A 50 -13.13 7.24 25.42
N SER A 51 -13.29 5.96 25.01
CA SER A 51 -13.28 4.82 25.94
C SER A 51 -12.50 3.65 25.34
N TYR A 52 -11.89 2.85 26.22
CA TYR A 52 -11.02 1.74 25.83
C TYR A 52 -11.22 0.54 26.77
N ALA A 53 -11.79 -0.54 26.26
CA ALA A 53 -12.00 -1.77 27.00
C ALA A 53 -11.19 -2.92 26.41
N VAL A 54 -10.54 -3.71 27.27
CA VAL A 54 -9.74 -4.89 26.89
C VAL A 54 -10.16 -6.09 27.70
N GLU A 55 -10.44 -7.19 26.98
CA GLU A 55 -10.66 -8.51 27.56
C GLU A 55 -9.57 -9.47 27.07
N ALA A 56 -8.82 -10.09 27.96
CA ALA A 56 -7.75 -11.02 27.61
C ALA A 56 -7.94 -12.37 28.28
N ARG A 57 -7.72 -13.45 27.53
CA ARG A 57 -7.76 -14.84 28.04
C ARG A 57 -6.51 -15.58 27.58
N VAL A 58 -5.77 -16.13 28.54
CA VAL A 58 -4.58 -16.94 28.28
C VAL A 58 -4.96 -18.41 28.05
N ALA A 59 -4.33 -19.04 27.03
CA ALA A 59 -4.44 -20.47 26.74
C ALA A 59 -3.06 -21.05 26.40
N GLY A 60 -2.40 -21.68 27.36
CA GLY A 60 -1.03 -22.19 27.19
C GLY A 60 -0.03 -21.07 26.89
N ALA A 61 0.59 -21.12 25.70
CA ALA A 61 1.57 -20.14 25.22
C ALA A 61 0.92 -18.99 24.40
N PHE A 62 -0.41 -18.90 24.38
CA PHE A 62 -1.16 -17.91 23.60
C PHE A 62 -2.15 -17.13 24.46
N ALA A 63 -2.60 -16.01 23.94
CA ALA A 63 -3.73 -15.28 24.48
C ALA A 63 -4.66 -14.81 23.35
N SER A 64 -5.97 -14.87 23.60
CA SER A 64 -6.97 -14.14 22.83
C SER A 64 -7.25 -12.81 23.52
N VAL A 65 -7.32 -11.74 22.74
CA VAL A 65 -7.56 -10.39 23.24
C VAL A 65 -8.69 -9.76 22.43
N ARG A 66 -9.68 -9.22 23.12
CA ARG A 66 -10.75 -8.40 22.56
C ARG A 66 -10.56 -6.96 23.01
N THR A 67 -10.56 -6.04 22.07
CA THR A 67 -10.44 -4.61 22.33
C THR A 67 -11.67 -3.89 21.80
N SER A 68 -12.40 -3.20 22.67
CA SER A 68 -13.52 -2.32 22.30
C SER A 68 -13.12 -0.87 22.46
N ILE A 69 -13.22 -0.09 21.39
CA ILE A 69 -12.76 1.30 21.28
C ILE A 69 -13.94 2.19 20.94
N THR A 70 -14.23 3.18 21.77
CA THR A 70 -15.20 4.22 21.44
C THR A 70 -14.47 5.45 20.95
N VAL A 71 -14.79 5.86 19.74
CA VAL A 71 -14.24 7.07 19.09
C VAL A 71 -15.26 8.17 19.14
N SER A 72 -14.88 9.38 19.55
CA SER A 72 -15.75 10.56 19.64
C SER A 72 -15.35 11.63 18.64
N ASN A 73 -16.36 12.31 18.10
CA ASN A 73 -16.25 13.46 17.24
C ASN A 73 -16.86 14.69 17.94
N PRO A 74 -16.05 15.67 18.34
CA PRO A 74 -16.53 16.88 19.05
C PRO A 74 -16.97 18.01 18.10
N ASN A 75 -17.10 17.73 16.79
CA ASN A 75 -17.44 18.75 15.78
C ASN A 75 -18.90 18.65 15.32
N GLU A 76 -19.42 19.72 14.74
CA GLU A 76 -20.82 19.84 14.30
C GLU A 76 -21.14 19.11 12.97
N ARG A 77 -20.14 18.51 12.33
CA ARG A 77 -20.36 17.69 11.14
C ARG A 77 -19.83 16.25 11.34
N PRO A 78 -20.38 15.28 10.61
CA PRO A 78 -19.80 13.92 10.59
C PRO A 78 -18.35 13.95 10.09
N LEU A 79 -17.48 13.17 10.72
CA LEU A 79 -16.06 13.03 10.34
C LEU A 79 -15.71 11.56 10.08
N GLU A 80 -14.67 11.38 9.25
CA GLU A 80 -13.99 10.09 9.08
C GLU A 80 -12.78 10.02 10.01
N GLY A 81 -12.60 8.88 10.68
CA GLY A 81 -11.44 8.56 11.49
C GLY A 81 -10.65 7.38 10.91
N ALA A 82 -9.33 7.50 10.81
CA ALA A 82 -8.44 6.38 10.54
C ALA A 82 -7.83 5.91 11.86
N LEU A 83 -8.22 4.72 12.30
CA LEU A 83 -7.67 4.04 13.48
C LEU A 83 -6.56 3.09 13.03
N GLU A 84 -5.35 3.29 13.55
CA GLU A 84 -4.22 2.40 13.38
C GLU A 84 -3.92 1.70 14.70
N PHE A 85 -3.74 0.38 14.64
CA PHE A 85 -3.45 -0.45 15.82
C PHE A 85 -2.39 -1.49 15.46
N PRO A 86 -1.12 -1.18 15.75
CA PRO A 86 -0.06 -2.16 15.62
C PRO A 86 -0.22 -3.22 16.71
N LEU A 87 -0.10 -4.49 16.32
CA LEU A 87 -0.21 -5.64 17.22
C LEU A 87 1.18 -6.17 17.61
N PRO A 88 1.30 -6.98 18.68
CA PRO A 88 2.52 -7.71 18.98
C PRO A 88 2.97 -8.59 17.80
N ASP A 89 4.28 -8.82 17.65
CA ASP A 89 4.81 -9.73 16.63
C ASP A 89 4.22 -11.15 16.76
N GLY A 90 3.76 -11.71 15.65
CA GLY A 90 3.07 -13.00 15.60
C GLY A 90 1.58 -12.94 15.96
N ALA A 91 1.04 -11.78 16.30
CA ALA A 91 -0.39 -11.61 16.51
C ALA A 91 -1.15 -11.51 15.17
N SER A 92 -2.42 -11.92 15.19
CA SER A 92 -3.31 -11.85 14.03
C SER A 92 -4.72 -11.43 14.43
N VAL A 93 -5.33 -10.52 13.68
CA VAL A 93 -6.73 -10.13 13.85
C VAL A 93 -7.63 -11.31 13.48
N CYS A 94 -8.54 -11.65 14.39
CA CYS A 94 -9.47 -12.77 14.25
C CYS A 94 -10.93 -12.40 14.52
N GLY A 95 -11.25 -11.11 14.51
CA GLY A 95 -12.58 -10.57 14.61
C GLY A 95 -12.59 -9.05 14.51
N TYR A 96 -13.63 -8.52 13.89
CA TYR A 96 -13.91 -7.10 13.77
C TYR A 96 -15.41 -6.88 13.86
N ALA A 97 -15.83 -5.87 14.57
CA ALA A 97 -17.23 -5.46 14.57
C ALA A 97 -17.33 -3.94 14.66
N LEU A 98 -18.40 -3.42 14.10
CA LEU A 98 -18.74 -2.00 14.11
C LEU A 98 -20.13 -1.81 14.70
N ASP A 99 -20.29 -0.75 15.48
CA ASP A 99 -21.61 -0.31 15.92
C ASP A 99 -22.43 0.19 14.73
N VAL A 100 -23.52 -0.50 14.46
CA VAL A 100 -24.51 -0.13 13.44
C VAL A 100 -25.83 0.14 14.15
N ASN A 101 -26.21 1.40 14.27
CA ASN A 101 -27.44 1.84 14.95
C ASN A 101 -27.60 1.29 16.39
N GLY A 102 -26.51 1.25 17.18
CA GLY A 102 -26.50 0.74 18.55
C GLY A 102 -26.35 -0.77 18.68
N VAL A 103 -26.16 -1.50 17.57
CA VAL A 103 -25.93 -2.96 17.57
C VAL A 103 -24.54 -3.27 17.00
N MET A 104 -23.72 -3.98 17.76
CA MET A 104 -22.41 -4.45 17.28
C MET A 104 -22.58 -5.52 16.20
N THR A 105 -22.28 -5.16 14.96
CA THR A 105 -22.39 -6.05 13.80
C THR A 105 -21.02 -6.60 13.43
N ASP A 106 -20.89 -7.93 13.38
CA ASP A 106 -19.65 -8.60 13.03
C ASP A 106 -19.28 -8.42 11.56
N GLY A 107 -18.00 -8.22 11.30
CA GLY A 107 -17.44 -8.19 9.96
C GLY A 107 -17.27 -9.60 9.39
N VAL A 108 -17.38 -9.69 8.07
CA VAL A 108 -17.15 -10.93 7.33
C VAL A 108 -15.87 -10.86 6.51
N VAL A 109 -15.18 -12.01 6.43
CA VAL A 109 -13.93 -12.11 5.67
C VAL A 109 -14.23 -12.27 4.18
N VAL A 110 -13.67 -11.37 3.38
CA VAL A 110 -13.75 -11.38 1.92
C VAL A 110 -12.37 -11.14 1.32
N LYS A 111 -12.21 -11.36 0.00
CA LYS A 111 -10.98 -10.97 -0.70
C LYS A 111 -10.70 -9.48 -0.49
N LYS A 112 -9.44 -9.12 -0.27
CA LYS A 112 -9.01 -7.74 0.07
C LYS A 112 -9.47 -6.73 -0.98
N GLU A 113 -9.30 -7.05 -2.26
CA GLU A 113 -9.72 -6.20 -3.38
C GLU A 113 -11.23 -5.96 -3.37
N LYS A 114 -12.01 -7.05 -3.16
CA LYS A 114 -13.48 -6.97 -3.10
C LYS A 114 -13.95 -6.07 -1.95
N ALA A 115 -13.32 -6.22 -0.77
CA ALA A 115 -13.64 -5.38 0.39
C ALA A 115 -13.36 -3.89 0.10
N ARG A 116 -12.21 -3.59 -0.49
CA ARG A 116 -11.79 -2.21 -0.81
C ARG A 116 -12.69 -1.56 -1.84
N VAL A 117 -12.99 -2.25 -2.95
CA VAL A 117 -13.90 -1.75 -3.99
C VAL A 117 -15.28 -1.46 -3.41
N ALA A 118 -15.83 -2.41 -2.65
CA ALA A 118 -17.12 -2.25 -2.00
C ALA A 118 -17.14 -1.06 -1.02
N PHE A 119 -16.10 -0.93 -0.21
CA PHE A 119 -15.93 0.20 0.71
C PHE A 119 -15.96 1.54 -0.04
N GLU A 120 -15.17 1.70 -1.08
CA GLU A 120 -15.06 2.96 -1.83
C GLU A 120 -16.32 3.31 -2.61
N GLU A 121 -17.00 2.31 -3.19
CA GLU A 121 -18.28 2.53 -3.87
C GLU A 121 -19.37 3.05 -2.91
N GLU A 122 -19.39 2.54 -1.67
CA GLU A 122 -20.35 3.01 -0.67
C GLU A 122 -19.97 4.40 -0.13
N VAL A 123 -18.69 4.65 0.12
CA VAL A 123 -18.21 6.00 0.54
C VAL A 123 -18.59 7.07 -0.49
N LYS A 124 -18.50 6.77 -1.79
CA LYS A 124 -18.96 7.68 -2.87
C LYS A 124 -20.44 8.02 -2.78
N LYS A 125 -21.25 7.10 -2.26
CA LYS A 125 -22.69 7.31 -2.03
C LYS A 125 -22.97 8.04 -0.70
N GLY A 126 -21.94 8.38 0.07
CA GLY A 126 -22.07 8.99 1.40
C GLY A 126 -22.50 8.03 2.49
N VAL A 127 -22.39 6.73 2.25
CA VAL A 127 -22.67 5.65 3.20
C VAL A 127 -21.39 4.89 3.43
N ASP A 128 -21.07 4.53 4.67
CA ASP A 128 -19.78 3.92 4.95
C ASP A 128 -19.86 2.52 5.56
N PRO A 129 -19.26 1.54 4.89
CA PRO A 129 -19.01 0.24 5.49
C PRO A 129 -17.81 0.31 6.45
N GLY A 130 -17.81 -0.48 7.51
CA GLY A 130 -16.61 -0.72 8.31
C GLY A 130 -15.64 -1.62 7.55
N LEU A 131 -14.37 -1.23 7.47
CA LEU A 131 -13.34 -2.02 6.80
C LEU A 131 -12.12 -2.15 7.71
N VAL A 132 -11.68 -3.39 7.98
CA VAL A 132 -10.38 -3.66 8.59
C VAL A 132 -9.46 -4.38 7.62
N GLU A 133 -8.26 -3.85 7.47
CA GLU A 133 -7.23 -4.37 6.57
C GLU A 133 -5.92 -4.64 7.31
N HIS A 134 -5.27 -5.74 6.95
CA HIS A 134 -3.85 -5.93 7.22
C HIS A 134 -3.05 -5.03 6.27
N VAL A 135 -2.28 -4.08 6.82
CA VAL A 135 -1.48 -3.16 6.00
C VAL A 135 -0.18 -3.82 5.59
N GLN A 136 0.75 -3.97 6.53
CA GLN A 136 2.02 -4.67 6.34
C GLN A 136 2.63 -5.02 7.71
N GLY A 137 3.34 -6.15 7.80
CA GLY A 137 3.97 -6.60 9.04
C GLY A 137 2.93 -6.84 10.14
N ASN A 138 3.08 -6.17 11.28
CA ASN A 138 2.17 -6.24 12.41
C ASN A 138 1.15 -5.09 12.47
N ALA A 139 1.03 -4.27 11.42
CA ALA A 139 0.15 -3.11 11.40
C ALA A 139 -1.20 -3.42 10.77
N TYR A 140 -2.27 -2.98 11.45
CA TYR A 140 -3.65 -3.06 11.00
C TYR A 140 -4.27 -1.68 11.01
N ARG A 141 -5.19 -1.45 10.09
CA ARG A 141 -5.93 -0.20 9.96
C ARG A 141 -7.41 -0.46 9.80
N THR A 142 -8.24 0.38 10.42
CA THR A 142 -9.65 0.48 10.10
C THR A 142 -10.03 1.93 9.85
N ARG A 143 -10.93 2.15 8.91
CA ARG A 143 -11.57 3.43 8.69
C ARG A 143 -12.95 3.40 9.33
N VAL A 144 -13.38 4.50 9.89
CA VAL A 144 -14.63 4.65 10.61
C VAL A 144 -15.32 5.92 10.16
N TYR A 145 -16.43 5.77 9.48
CA TYR A 145 -17.29 6.86 9.00
C TYR A 145 -18.76 6.41 8.98
N PRO A 146 -19.76 7.29 9.15
CA PRO A 146 -19.57 8.56 9.78
C PRO A 146 -19.35 8.38 11.29
N ILE A 147 -18.41 9.13 11.87
CA ILE A 147 -18.46 9.40 13.29
C ILE A 147 -19.43 10.60 13.45
N PRO A 148 -20.62 10.40 14.02
CA PRO A 148 -21.67 11.43 13.99
C PRO A 148 -21.22 12.77 14.57
N ALA A 149 -21.82 13.86 14.09
CA ALA A 149 -21.61 15.19 14.67
C ALA A 149 -21.92 15.18 16.16
N ASN A 150 -21.02 15.69 17.01
CA ASN A 150 -21.12 15.70 18.48
C ASN A 150 -21.46 14.32 19.07
N GLY A 151 -21.04 13.24 18.39
CA GLY A 151 -21.39 11.86 18.69
C GLY A 151 -20.15 10.94 18.82
N ALA A 152 -20.44 9.66 18.93
CA ALA A 152 -19.42 8.64 19.04
C ALA A 152 -19.79 7.39 18.24
N ARG A 153 -18.79 6.54 17.97
CA ARG A 153 -18.95 5.24 17.33
C ARG A 153 -18.06 4.20 18.01
N GLN A 154 -18.59 2.99 18.21
CA GLN A 154 -17.85 1.90 18.85
C GLN A 154 -17.32 0.93 17.80
N ILE A 155 -16.09 0.47 18.03
CA ILE A 155 -15.37 -0.51 17.21
C ILE A 155 -14.90 -1.63 18.13
N ARG A 156 -14.97 -2.89 17.69
CA ARG A 156 -14.37 -4.03 18.35
C ARG A 156 -13.37 -4.70 17.44
N VAL A 157 -12.17 -4.98 17.97
CA VAL A 157 -11.10 -5.75 17.32
C VAL A 157 -10.73 -6.92 18.21
N ASP A 158 -10.84 -8.13 17.70
CA ASP A 158 -10.41 -9.34 18.37
C ASP A 158 -9.11 -9.83 17.69
N TYR A 159 -8.11 -10.24 18.48
CA TYR A 159 -6.86 -10.80 17.97
C TYR A 159 -6.33 -11.93 18.85
N VAL A 160 -5.54 -12.81 18.25
CA VAL A 160 -4.78 -13.85 18.95
C VAL A 160 -3.29 -13.48 18.92
N THR A 161 -2.58 -13.71 20.02
CA THR A 161 -1.15 -13.39 20.14
C THR A 161 -0.40 -14.47 20.91
N PRO A 162 0.86 -14.81 20.55
CA PRO A 162 1.72 -15.60 21.40
C PRO A 162 2.13 -14.80 22.64
N LEU A 163 2.38 -15.48 23.74
CA LEU A 163 3.03 -14.89 24.91
C LEU A 163 4.50 -14.61 24.61
N ALA A 164 5.02 -13.51 25.14
CA ALA A 164 6.44 -13.21 25.09
C ALA A 164 7.18 -13.99 26.19
N PHE A 165 8.14 -14.86 25.81
CA PHE A 165 8.96 -15.62 26.75
C PHE A 165 10.32 -14.95 26.96
N ALA A 166 10.85 -14.98 28.18
CA ALA A 166 12.18 -14.56 28.52
C ALA A 166 13.16 -15.78 28.60
N PRO A 167 14.47 -15.60 28.42
CA PRO A 167 15.46 -16.69 28.55
C PRO A 167 15.44 -17.39 29.90
N ASN A 168 15.08 -16.69 30.98
CA ASN A 168 14.93 -17.22 32.31
C ASN A 168 13.68 -18.09 32.51
N GLY A 169 12.84 -18.22 31.49
CA GLY A 169 11.60 -18.99 31.53
C GLY A 169 10.35 -18.18 31.91
N ASP A 170 10.46 -16.92 32.23
CA ASP A 170 9.29 -16.07 32.47
C ASP A 170 8.53 -15.83 31.17
N ALA A 171 7.21 -15.67 31.23
CA ALA A 171 6.39 -15.26 30.11
C ALA A 171 5.59 -14.00 30.45
N ALA A 172 5.22 -13.23 29.44
CA ALA A 172 4.41 -12.04 29.63
C ALA A 172 3.41 -11.84 28.48
N LEU A 173 2.24 -11.29 28.84
CA LEU A 173 1.30 -10.67 27.91
C LEU A 173 1.32 -9.17 28.16
N VAL A 174 1.54 -8.37 27.10
CA VAL A 174 1.49 -6.91 27.15
C VAL A 174 0.26 -6.44 26.39
N LEU A 175 -0.58 -5.66 27.05
CA LEU A 175 -1.77 -5.04 26.50
C LEU A 175 -1.50 -3.54 26.36
N ALA A 176 -1.32 -3.07 25.13
CA ALA A 176 -1.02 -1.67 24.84
C ALA A 176 -2.17 -0.76 25.24
N MET A 177 -1.88 0.35 25.92
CA MET A 177 -2.87 1.33 26.36
C MET A 177 -2.68 2.65 25.62
N PRO A 178 -3.75 3.28 25.09
CA PRO A 178 -3.68 4.60 24.49
C PRO A 178 -3.26 5.64 25.54
N ARG A 179 -2.34 6.54 25.15
CA ARG A 179 -1.79 7.61 26.02
C ARG A 179 -2.56 8.91 25.88
N VAL A 180 -3.88 8.81 25.90
CA VAL A 180 -4.80 9.95 25.80
C VAL A 180 -5.80 9.91 26.94
N PRO A 181 -6.40 11.04 27.30
CA PRO A 181 -7.48 11.07 28.31
C PRO A 181 -8.66 10.20 27.86
N LEU A 182 -9.06 9.26 28.71
CA LEU A 182 -10.18 8.36 28.49
C LEU A 182 -11.28 8.66 29.51
N LYS A 183 -12.52 8.72 29.05
CA LYS A 183 -13.70 8.77 29.95
C LYS A 183 -13.86 7.48 30.73
N GLU A 184 -13.50 6.34 30.11
CA GLU A 184 -13.57 5.04 30.74
C GLU A 184 -12.46 4.12 30.19
N ARG A 185 -11.80 3.41 31.10
CA ARG A 185 -10.92 2.28 30.80
C ARG A 185 -11.44 1.04 31.52
N SER A 186 -11.69 -0.05 30.79
CA SER A 186 -12.06 -1.35 31.34
C SER A 186 -11.03 -2.40 30.96
N VAL A 187 -10.56 -3.18 31.92
CA VAL A 187 -9.60 -4.27 31.70
C VAL A 187 -10.07 -5.54 32.44
N SER A 188 -10.30 -6.61 31.68
CA SER A 188 -10.68 -7.92 32.19
C SER A 188 -9.69 -8.98 31.71
N ILE A 189 -9.02 -9.68 32.63
CA ILE A 189 -7.99 -10.66 32.28
C ILE A 189 -8.30 -11.98 32.98
N THR A 190 -8.21 -13.09 32.25
CA THR A 190 -8.43 -14.44 32.73
C THR A 190 -7.23 -15.33 32.39
N VAL A 191 -6.64 -15.97 33.37
CA VAL A 191 -5.54 -16.93 33.27
C VAL A 191 -5.97 -18.27 33.90
N PRO A 192 -5.87 -19.40 33.18
CA PRO A 192 -6.28 -20.69 33.69
C PRO A 192 -5.37 -21.17 34.82
N ILE A 193 -5.92 -21.80 35.84
CA ILE A 193 -5.18 -22.52 36.88
C ILE A 193 -4.95 -23.95 36.40
N GLY A 194 -3.72 -24.45 36.58
CA GLY A 194 -3.33 -25.81 36.17
C GLY A 194 -2.38 -25.81 34.96
N GLY A 195 -2.00 -27.01 34.49
CA GLY A 195 -1.03 -27.15 33.40
C GLY A 195 0.37 -26.63 33.70
N GLY A 196 0.69 -26.40 34.98
CA GLY A 196 1.97 -25.81 35.40
C GLY A 196 2.04 -24.29 35.24
N ILE A 197 0.96 -23.63 34.86
CA ILE A 197 0.92 -22.16 34.72
C ILE A 197 1.02 -21.52 36.10
N PRO A 198 2.00 -20.64 36.37
CA PRO A 198 2.18 -19.99 37.66
C PRO A 198 1.09 -18.95 37.93
N GLN A 199 1.02 -18.52 39.20
CA GLN A 199 0.15 -17.39 39.59
C GLN A 199 0.59 -16.14 38.82
N PRO A 200 -0.31 -15.48 38.07
CA PRO A 200 0.03 -14.28 37.31
C PRO A 200 0.25 -13.07 38.21
N VAL A 201 1.16 -12.18 37.77
CA VAL A 201 1.41 -10.90 38.42
C VAL A 201 0.95 -9.80 37.47
N LEU A 202 0.16 -8.83 37.97
CA LEU A 202 -0.39 -7.74 37.22
C LEU A 202 0.47 -6.48 37.37
N GLY A 203 0.79 -5.84 36.27
CA GLY A 203 1.47 -4.53 36.23
C GLY A 203 0.70 -3.50 35.40
N GLY A 204 0.96 -2.21 35.65
CA GLY A 204 0.34 -1.09 34.91
C GLY A 204 -1.08 -0.71 35.37
N LEU A 205 -1.59 -1.30 36.46
CA LEU A 205 -2.90 -1.00 37.04
C LEU A 205 -2.82 -0.65 38.55
N GLY A 206 -1.71 -0.08 39.00
CA GLY A 206 -1.49 0.25 40.42
C GLY A 206 -1.44 -1.03 41.29
N ASP A 207 -2.05 -1.01 42.48
CA ASP A 207 -2.02 -2.12 43.47
C ASP A 207 -3.02 -3.23 43.15
N ARG A 208 -3.66 -3.26 42.02
CA ARG A 208 -4.64 -4.29 41.64
C ARG A 208 -3.96 -5.63 41.41
N ARG A 209 -4.65 -6.72 41.79
CA ARG A 209 -4.12 -8.08 41.77
C ARG A 209 -5.11 -9.04 41.13
N PHE A 210 -4.63 -10.24 40.80
CA PHE A 210 -5.48 -11.34 40.41
C PHE A 210 -6.15 -11.96 41.63
N ALA A 211 -7.44 -12.26 41.51
CA ALA A 211 -8.17 -13.10 42.45
C ALA A 211 -8.40 -14.49 41.86
N GLN A 212 -8.35 -15.50 42.65
CA GLN A 212 -8.72 -16.86 42.23
C GLN A 212 -10.25 -16.97 42.19
N ALA A 213 -10.76 -17.45 41.06
CA ALA A 213 -12.19 -17.70 40.83
C ALA A 213 -12.31 -19.08 40.16
N GLU A 214 -12.82 -20.07 40.88
CA GLU A 214 -12.92 -21.47 40.41
C GLU A 214 -11.57 -21.98 39.84
N ALA A 215 -11.54 -22.28 38.52
CA ALA A 215 -10.38 -22.83 37.83
C ALA A 215 -9.54 -21.77 37.10
N VAL A 216 -9.69 -20.49 37.45
CA VAL A 216 -8.97 -19.37 36.80
C VAL A 216 -8.50 -18.32 37.81
N TRP A 217 -7.41 -17.64 37.44
CA TRP A 217 -7.05 -16.35 38.01
C TRP A 217 -7.75 -15.27 37.18
N ARG A 218 -8.47 -14.36 37.85
CA ARG A 218 -9.23 -13.28 37.18
C ARG A 218 -8.88 -11.92 37.79
N SER A 219 -8.76 -10.92 36.95
CA SER A 219 -8.67 -9.50 37.31
C SER A 219 -9.66 -8.70 36.48
N VAL A 220 -10.47 -7.86 37.12
CA VAL A 220 -11.41 -6.94 36.45
C VAL A 220 -11.22 -5.55 37.03
N THR A 221 -11.02 -4.58 36.20
CA THR A 221 -10.78 -3.19 36.58
C THR A 221 -11.59 -2.26 35.68
N VAL A 222 -12.25 -1.29 36.28
CA VAL A 222 -12.90 -0.16 35.56
C VAL A 222 -12.41 1.12 36.23
N ASP A 223 -11.87 2.01 35.38
CA ASP A 223 -11.42 3.35 35.80
C ASP A 223 -12.12 4.40 34.93
N THR A 224 -12.51 5.52 35.53
CA THR A 224 -13.13 6.67 34.85
C THR A 224 -12.19 7.86 34.87
N ASP A 225 -12.28 8.71 33.84
CA ASP A 225 -11.49 9.95 33.69
C ASP A 225 -9.98 9.74 33.90
N VAL A 226 -9.42 8.72 33.22
CA VAL A 226 -8.04 8.28 33.37
C VAL A 226 -7.21 8.55 32.12
N THR A 227 -5.96 8.97 32.29
CA THR A 227 -4.96 8.97 31.23
C THR A 227 -3.94 7.87 31.55
N PRO A 228 -3.94 6.75 30.79
CA PRO A 228 -3.00 5.66 31.06
C PRO A 228 -1.54 6.10 30.86
N ASP A 229 -0.69 5.88 31.83
CA ASP A 229 0.75 6.17 31.84
C ASP A 229 1.62 4.94 31.52
N ALA A 230 1.07 3.73 31.70
CA ALA A 230 1.72 2.46 31.44
C ALA A 230 0.83 1.50 30.65
N ASP A 231 1.45 0.53 29.97
CA ASP A 231 0.77 -0.62 29.41
C ASP A 231 0.38 -1.59 30.53
N VAL A 232 -0.68 -2.36 30.30
CA VAL A 232 -1.06 -3.42 31.24
C VAL A 232 -0.24 -4.67 30.94
N THR A 233 0.44 -5.19 31.94
CA THR A 233 1.26 -6.40 31.80
C THR A 233 0.74 -7.53 32.68
N VAL A 234 0.71 -8.74 32.12
CA VAL A 234 0.45 -9.99 32.83
C VAL A 234 1.73 -10.80 32.81
N ALA A 235 2.48 -10.79 33.89
CA ALA A 235 3.68 -11.58 34.04
C ALA A 235 3.35 -12.98 34.58
N LEU A 236 3.93 -14.00 33.96
CA LEU A 236 3.85 -15.42 34.36
C LEU A 236 5.27 -15.90 34.71
N PRO A 237 5.72 -15.74 35.94
CA PRO A 237 7.09 -16.03 36.33
C PRO A 237 7.35 -17.55 36.36
N ALA A 238 8.55 -17.96 35.92
CA ALA A 238 9.00 -19.37 36.01
C ALA A 238 8.04 -20.35 35.30
N MET A 239 7.63 -20.04 34.07
CA MET A 239 6.87 -20.98 33.25
C MET A 239 7.60 -22.31 33.07
N PRO A 240 6.91 -23.46 33.13
CA PRO A 240 7.56 -24.76 32.99
C PRO A 240 8.26 -24.93 31.64
N GLU A 241 9.26 -25.81 31.58
CA GLU A 241 9.96 -26.11 30.31
C GLU A 241 9.00 -26.54 29.21
N ARG A 242 7.95 -27.23 29.58
CA ARG A 242 6.85 -27.61 28.70
C ARG A 242 5.52 -27.08 29.21
N VAL A 243 4.78 -26.44 28.31
CA VAL A 243 3.41 -26.00 28.54
C VAL A 243 2.50 -26.68 27.53
N CYS A 244 1.51 -27.40 28.01
CA CYS A 244 0.46 -27.98 27.17
C CYS A 244 -0.87 -27.30 27.47
N ALA A 245 -1.63 -27.04 26.43
CA ALA A 245 -2.99 -26.53 26.53
C ALA A 245 -3.89 -27.27 25.55
N VAL A 246 -5.15 -27.50 25.95
CA VAL A 246 -6.17 -28.16 25.11
C VAL A 246 -7.45 -27.34 25.21
N GLU A 247 -7.99 -27.00 24.05
CA GLU A 247 -9.28 -26.28 23.94
C GLU A 247 -10.23 -27.04 23.03
N ARG A 248 -11.53 -26.91 23.33
CA ARG A 248 -12.62 -27.41 22.49
C ARG A 248 -13.41 -26.23 21.94
N VAL A 249 -13.62 -26.25 20.62
CA VAL A 249 -14.52 -25.32 19.91
C VAL A 249 -15.43 -26.17 19.02
N ASN A 250 -16.73 -26.06 19.21
CA ASN A 250 -17.71 -26.96 18.60
C ASN A 250 -17.31 -28.43 18.87
N ASP A 251 -17.24 -29.27 17.84
CA ASP A 251 -16.86 -30.67 17.95
C ASP A 251 -15.37 -30.93 17.77
N GLU A 252 -14.55 -29.90 17.65
CA GLU A 252 -13.12 -30.02 17.42
C GLU A 252 -12.33 -29.74 18.69
N THR A 253 -11.34 -30.62 18.97
CA THR A 253 -10.39 -30.45 20.07
C THR A 253 -9.03 -30.07 19.53
N TRP A 254 -8.51 -28.91 19.95
CA TRP A 254 -7.24 -28.33 19.52
C TRP A 254 -6.24 -28.36 20.67
N PHE A 255 -4.97 -28.57 20.36
CA PHE A 255 -3.90 -28.57 21.35
C PHE A 255 -2.75 -27.66 20.94
N ALA A 256 -2.03 -27.18 21.94
CA ALA A 256 -0.75 -26.51 21.81
C ALA A 256 0.28 -27.13 22.76
N ILE A 257 1.48 -27.41 22.26
CA ILE A 257 2.64 -27.83 23.05
C ILE A 257 3.73 -26.78 22.84
N SER A 258 4.10 -26.04 23.87
CA SER A 258 5.27 -25.18 23.86
C SER A 258 6.36 -25.83 24.70
N ASP A 259 7.49 -26.19 24.06
CA ASP A 259 8.56 -26.97 24.66
C ASP A 259 9.90 -26.25 24.59
N ARG A 260 10.70 -26.33 25.63
CA ARG A 260 12.09 -25.90 25.63
C ARG A 260 12.95 -27.11 25.22
N PRO A 261 13.62 -27.05 24.06
CA PRO A 261 14.49 -28.16 23.65
C PRO A 261 15.51 -28.49 24.73
N PRO A 262 15.89 -29.78 24.91
CA PRO A 262 16.98 -30.15 25.78
C PRO A 262 18.21 -29.31 25.45
N SER A 263 18.86 -28.72 26.43
CA SER A 263 20.05 -27.89 26.24
C SER A 263 21.05 -28.68 25.37
N LEU A 264 21.39 -28.09 24.22
CA LEU A 264 22.60 -28.45 23.52
C LEU A 264 23.70 -28.19 24.53
N GLU A 265 24.46 -29.19 24.94
CA GLU A 265 25.68 -28.97 25.73
C GLU A 265 26.41 -27.84 25.02
N THR A 266 26.40 -26.67 25.66
CA THR A 266 26.97 -25.48 25.11
C THR A 266 28.47 -25.66 25.13
N ALA A 267 29.05 -26.14 24.03
CA ALA A 267 30.38 -25.68 23.70
C ALA A 267 30.26 -24.15 23.75
N LYS A 268 30.96 -23.51 24.69
CA LYS A 268 31.05 -22.04 24.75
C LYS A 268 31.52 -21.60 23.38
N THR A 269 30.58 -21.24 22.54
CA THR A 269 30.89 -20.82 21.16
C THR A 269 31.54 -19.47 21.34
N SER A 270 32.86 -19.40 21.15
CA SER A 270 33.57 -18.11 21.14
C SER A 270 32.98 -17.27 20.02
N LEU A 271 32.70 -16.00 20.30
CA LEU A 271 32.23 -15.07 19.29
C LEU A 271 33.31 -14.97 18.19
N PRO A 272 32.94 -14.90 16.91
CA PRO A 272 33.88 -14.83 15.81
C PRO A 272 34.69 -13.53 15.85
N LYS A 273 35.89 -13.60 15.24
CA LYS A 273 36.76 -12.42 15.08
C LYS A 273 36.40 -11.54 13.89
N THR A 274 35.53 -12.02 13.02
CA THR A 274 35.10 -11.32 11.81
C THR A 274 33.56 -11.35 11.69
N TRP A 275 32.99 -10.21 11.36
CA TRP A 275 31.56 -10.00 11.25
C TRP A 275 31.20 -9.27 9.98
N ARG A 276 30.04 -9.60 9.40
CA ARG A 276 29.37 -8.75 8.41
C ARG A 276 28.14 -8.12 9.09
N ILE A 277 28.06 -6.80 9.06
CA ILE A 277 26.95 -6.03 9.61
C ILE A 277 26.15 -5.44 8.45
N LEU A 278 24.95 -5.95 8.21
CA LEU A 278 23.99 -5.41 7.26
C LEU A 278 23.11 -4.41 8.02
N TRP A 279 23.27 -3.13 7.69
CA TRP A 279 22.65 -2.03 8.41
C TRP A 279 21.58 -1.35 7.57
N ASP A 280 20.34 -1.47 8.00
CA ASP A 280 19.19 -0.77 7.43
C ASP A 280 19.25 0.71 7.84
N ALA A 281 19.43 1.59 6.86
CA ALA A 281 19.45 3.04 7.02
C ALA A 281 18.24 3.73 6.35
N SER A 282 17.13 3.02 6.21
CA SER A 282 15.89 3.53 5.63
C SER A 282 15.21 4.61 6.47
N GLY A 283 14.23 5.27 5.88
CA GLY A 283 13.50 6.36 6.48
C GLY A 283 12.58 5.97 7.63
N SER A 284 12.15 4.71 7.70
CA SER A 284 11.30 4.15 8.76
C SER A 284 12.00 4.02 10.11
N ARG A 285 13.34 3.92 10.11
CA ARG A 285 14.14 3.71 11.31
C ARG A 285 14.11 4.93 12.23
N THR A 286 13.62 4.78 13.45
CA THR A 286 13.58 5.86 14.45
C THR A 286 14.91 5.98 15.20
N GLU A 287 15.09 7.07 15.95
CA GLU A 287 16.24 7.22 16.82
C GLU A 287 16.28 6.17 17.94
N ALA A 288 15.10 5.78 18.46
CA ALA A 288 14.99 4.73 19.46
C ALA A 288 15.42 3.36 18.91
N ASP A 289 15.09 3.05 17.64
CA ASP A 289 15.48 1.81 16.97
C ASP A 289 16.99 1.72 16.79
N VAL A 290 17.60 2.81 16.35
CA VAL A 290 19.06 2.91 16.20
C VAL A 290 19.76 2.77 17.54
N LYS A 291 19.25 3.41 18.58
CA LYS A 291 19.78 3.29 19.96
C LYS A 291 19.70 1.86 20.48
N ALA A 292 18.59 1.17 20.25
CA ALA A 292 18.41 -0.23 20.65
C ALA A 292 19.37 -1.17 19.91
N ALA A 293 19.48 -1.02 18.58
CA ALA A 293 20.42 -1.78 17.76
C ALA A 293 21.88 -1.51 18.15
N ARG A 294 22.19 -0.24 18.43
CA ARG A 294 23.51 0.21 18.87
C ARG A 294 23.94 -0.44 20.18
N ALA A 295 23.03 -0.60 21.13
CA ALA A 295 23.32 -1.26 22.40
C ALA A 295 23.79 -2.72 22.23
N VAL A 296 23.36 -3.43 21.17
CA VAL A 296 23.87 -4.76 20.83
C VAL A 296 25.28 -4.67 20.24
N ILE A 297 25.51 -3.71 19.34
CA ILE A 297 26.82 -3.49 18.71
C ILE A 297 27.87 -3.15 19.76
N ASP A 298 27.53 -2.34 20.76
CA ASP A 298 28.46 -1.93 21.85
C ASP A 298 28.89 -3.11 22.73
N LEU A 299 28.20 -4.25 22.67
CA LEU A 299 28.56 -5.48 23.37
C LEU A 299 29.36 -6.48 22.51
N LEU A 300 29.51 -6.24 21.19
CA LEU A 300 30.33 -7.07 20.30
C LEU A 300 31.81 -6.98 20.68
N PRO A 301 32.66 -7.96 20.30
CA PRO A 301 34.09 -7.96 20.61
C PRO A 301 34.80 -6.70 20.08
N ASP A 302 35.63 -6.05 20.90
CA ASP A 302 36.28 -4.79 20.53
C ASP A 302 37.36 -4.98 19.46
N GLU A 303 38.11 -6.09 19.56
CA GLU A 303 39.22 -6.44 18.66
C GLU A 303 38.75 -7.21 17.39
N ALA A 304 37.45 -7.29 17.13
CA ALA A 304 36.97 -7.95 15.94
C ALA A 304 36.97 -7.00 14.73
N CYS A 305 37.09 -7.57 13.53
CA CYS A 305 36.98 -6.84 12.27
C CYS A 305 35.50 -6.89 11.76
N TYR A 306 35.01 -5.76 11.30
CA TYR A 306 33.64 -5.58 10.88
C TYR A 306 33.56 -5.10 9.44
N GLU A 307 32.85 -5.84 8.59
CA GLU A 307 32.44 -5.40 7.27
C GLU A 307 31.05 -4.76 7.37
N LEU A 308 30.98 -3.44 7.32
CA LEU A 308 29.71 -2.69 7.35
C LEU A 308 29.17 -2.55 5.93
N VAL A 309 27.95 -3.01 5.73
CA VAL A 309 27.17 -2.89 4.51
C VAL A 309 25.90 -2.10 4.84
N VAL A 310 25.86 -0.85 4.43
CA VAL A 310 24.67 0.01 4.57
C VAL A 310 23.76 -0.19 3.39
N PHE A 311 22.47 -0.40 3.64
CA PHE A 311 21.47 -0.51 2.60
C PHE A 311 20.20 0.29 2.89
N ARG A 312 19.50 0.66 1.83
CA ARG A 312 18.18 1.28 1.79
C ARG A 312 17.53 1.02 0.43
N ASN A 313 17.20 2.02 -0.38
CA ASN A 313 16.81 1.87 -1.79
C ASN A 313 17.93 1.36 -2.71
N ALA A 314 19.14 1.28 -2.20
CA ALA A 314 20.32 0.68 -2.83
C ALA A 314 21.31 0.24 -1.76
N VAL A 315 22.20 -0.67 -2.11
CA VAL A 315 23.30 -1.11 -1.24
C VAL A 315 24.51 -0.19 -1.46
N GLU A 316 25.05 0.38 -0.38
CA GLU A 316 26.24 1.20 -0.44
C GLU A 316 27.51 0.34 -0.51
N LYS A 317 28.62 0.92 -0.96
CA LYS A 317 29.91 0.22 -1.00
C LYS A 317 30.31 -0.23 0.41
N PRO A 318 30.67 -1.52 0.61
CA PRO A 318 31.09 -2.04 1.91
C PRO A 318 32.26 -1.25 2.49
N ARG A 319 32.23 -1.05 3.80
CA ARG A 319 33.29 -0.40 4.56
C ARG A 319 33.88 -1.37 5.59
N ILE A 320 35.19 -1.51 5.60
CA ILE A 320 35.90 -2.29 6.63
C ILE A 320 36.21 -1.39 7.83
N CYS A 321 35.78 -1.83 9.00
CA CYS A 321 36.05 -1.24 10.30
C CYS A 321 36.94 -2.19 11.10
N ALA A 322 38.15 -1.78 11.44
CA ALA A 322 39.12 -2.63 12.13
C ALA A 322 38.77 -2.86 13.62
N THR A 323 37.93 -1.99 14.17
CA THR A 323 37.48 -2.05 15.56
C THR A 323 35.98 -1.78 15.69
N ARG A 324 35.41 -2.15 16.83
CA ARG A 324 34.03 -1.80 17.18
C ARG A 324 33.83 -0.27 17.27
N GLY A 325 34.84 0.47 17.75
CA GLY A 325 34.78 1.93 17.81
C GLY A 325 34.65 2.58 16.43
N GLU A 326 35.38 2.08 15.43
CA GLU A 326 35.27 2.55 14.04
C GLU A 326 33.91 2.22 13.44
N LEU A 327 33.38 0.99 13.70
CA LEU A 327 32.04 0.61 13.30
C LEU A 327 31.01 1.57 13.87
N ALA A 328 31.14 1.83 15.13
CA ALA A 328 30.33 2.75 15.91
C ALA A 328 30.26 4.15 15.31
N ALA A 329 31.40 4.75 15.06
CA ALA A 329 31.49 6.07 14.44
C ALA A 329 30.92 6.09 13.01
N ALA A 330 31.09 5.00 12.25
CA ALA A 330 30.50 4.88 10.92
C ALA A 330 28.97 4.90 10.95
N LEU A 331 28.36 4.19 11.90
CA LEU A 331 26.91 4.12 12.06
C LEU A 331 26.32 5.46 12.51
N ASP A 332 26.98 6.17 13.45
CA ASP A 332 26.55 7.47 13.94
C ASP A 332 26.53 8.54 12.83
N ASN A 333 27.41 8.41 11.84
CA ASN A 333 27.49 9.30 10.68
C ASN A 333 26.59 8.86 9.49
N THR A 334 25.85 7.75 9.62
CA THR A 334 25.00 7.25 8.54
C THR A 334 23.60 7.87 8.64
N PRO A 335 23.19 8.75 7.69
CA PRO A 335 21.85 9.33 7.71
C PRO A 335 20.80 8.28 7.39
N ARG A 336 19.67 8.34 8.07
CA ARG A 336 18.50 7.49 7.84
C ARG A 336 17.57 8.17 6.83
N ASP A 337 17.47 7.61 5.62
CA ASP A 337 16.71 8.22 4.54
C ASP A 337 16.50 7.24 3.38
N GLY A 338 15.36 7.32 2.69
CA GLY A 338 15.00 6.44 1.57
C GLY A 338 14.20 5.20 1.98
N GLY A 339 13.70 4.47 1.00
CA GLY A 339 12.95 3.23 1.17
C GLY A 339 13.84 2.01 1.33
N THR A 340 13.29 0.87 1.73
CA THR A 340 14.00 -0.40 1.94
C THR A 340 13.82 -1.33 0.74
N ASP A 341 14.93 -1.89 0.25
CA ASP A 341 14.99 -2.87 -0.84
C ASP A 341 15.80 -4.11 -0.43
N PHE A 342 15.10 -5.17 -0.04
CA PHE A 342 15.74 -6.44 0.30
C PHE A 342 16.18 -7.24 -0.94
N ALA A 343 15.60 -7.02 -2.11
CA ALA A 343 16.05 -7.69 -3.33
C ALA A 343 17.45 -7.21 -3.73
N ALA A 344 17.70 -5.90 -3.64
CA ALA A 344 19.04 -5.35 -3.84
C ALA A 344 20.05 -5.88 -2.82
N LEU A 345 19.67 -5.99 -1.53
CA LEU A 345 20.53 -6.54 -0.49
C LEU A 345 20.83 -8.03 -0.72
N ALA A 346 19.85 -8.84 -1.11
CA ALA A 346 20.04 -10.25 -1.38
C ALA A 346 20.91 -10.49 -2.62
N ALA A 347 20.74 -9.69 -3.67
CA ALA A 347 21.60 -9.72 -4.85
C ALA A 347 23.06 -9.41 -4.49
N PHE A 348 23.27 -8.40 -3.64
CA PHE A 348 24.60 -8.08 -3.10
C PHE A 348 25.17 -9.25 -2.31
N ALA A 349 24.42 -9.84 -1.38
CA ALA A 349 24.87 -10.95 -0.54
C ALA A 349 25.26 -12.18 -1.36
N LYS A 350 24.48 -12.52 -2.40
CA LYS A 350 24.79 -13.63 -3.35
C LYS A 350 26.05 -13.33 -4.17
N GLY A 351 26.23 -12.09 -4.62
CA GLY A 351 27.40 -11.67 -5.39
C GLY A 351 28.69 -11.54 -4.55
N ASN A 352 28.55 -11.43 -3.21
CA ASN A 352 29.65 -11.26 -2.26
C ASN A 352 29.54 -12.29 -1.12
N PRO A 353 29.74 -13.60 -1.40
CA PRO A 353 29.63 -14.62 -0.37
C PRO A 353 30.70 -14.41 0.71
N THR A 354 30.36 -14.76 1.96
CA THR A 354 31.27 -14.61 3.11
C THR A 354 31.08 -15.76 4.08
N GLU A 355 32.16 -16.15 4.77
CA GLU A 355 32.12 -17.06 5.92
C GLU A 355 31.90 -16.32 7.23
N ASN A 356 31.96 -14.98 7.21
CA ASN A 356 31.76 -14.15 8.38
C ASN A 356 30.34 -14.32 8.93
N ARG A 357 30.21 -14.34 10.26
CA ARG A 357 28.88 -14.30 10.88
C ARG A 357 28.20 -12.99 10.51
N THR A 358 27.02 -13.09 9.92
CA THR A 358 26.27 -11.95 9.40
C THR A 358 25.11 -11.59 10.32
N LEU A 359 25.06 -10.32 10.75
CA LEU A 359 23.93 -9.72 11.48
C LEU A 359 23.20 -8.75 10.57
N LEU A 360 21.87 -8.81 10.54
CA LEU A 360 21.00 -7.90 9.81
C LEU A 360 20.18 -7.07 10.80
N PHE A 361 20.49 -5.79 10.91
CA PHE A 361 19.74 -4.84 11.76
C PHE A 361 18.68 -4.12 10.91
N THR A 362 17.37 -4.39 11.16
CA THR A 362 16.26 -3.86 10.36
C THR A 362 14.93 -3.95 11.11
N ASP A 363 13.88 -3.29 10.63
CA ASP A 363 12.49 -3.53 11.04
C ASP A 363 11.81 -4.64 10.19
N GLY A 364 12.45 -5.08 9.11
CA GLY A 364 11.95 -6.13 8.24
C GLY A 364 10.94 -5.68 7.19
N MET A 365 10.68 -4.39 7.09
CA MET A 365 9.70 -3.82 6.17
C MET A 365 10.33 -3.59 4.80
N ASP A 366 10.00 -4.43 3.82
CA ASP A 366 10.42 -4.28 2.42
C ASP A 366 9.37 -3.45 1.66
N VAL A 367 9.75 -2.27 1.19
CA VAL A 367 8.83 -1.34 0.54
C VAL A 367 9.08 -1.17 -0.96
N LEU A 368 10.26 -1.56 -1.44
CA LEU A 368 10.70 -1.43 -2.83
C LEU A 368 11.05 -2.77 -3.49
N GLY A 369 11.31 -3.82 -2.69
CA GLY A 369 11.69 -5.13 -3.20
C GLY A 369 10.51 -5.87 -3.83
N GLU A 370 10.80 -6.68 -4.85
CA GLU A 370 9.84 -7.59 -5.49
C GLU A 370 10.29 -9.04 -5.35
N GLY A 371 9.30 -9.92 -5.15
CA GLY A 371 9.47 -11.35 -5.28
C GLY A 371 10.01 -12.07 -4.05
N ASP A 372 10.42 -13.30 -4.25
CA ASP A 372 10.96 -14.19 -3.21
C ASP A 372 12.44 -13.84 -2.98
N VAL A 373 12.69 -13.03 -1.96
CA VAL A 373 14.05 -12.65 -1.57
C VAL A 373 14.72 -13.80 -0.85
N ASP A 374 15.88 -14.25 -1.33
CA ASP A 374 16.66 -15.33 -0.72
C ASP A 374 18.14 -14.93 -0.59
N PHE A 375 18.68 -15.02 0.62
CA PHE A 375 20.09 -14.76 0.91
C PHE A 375 21.03 -15.95 0.59
N GLY A 376 20.51 -17.05 0.06
CA GLY A 376 21.28 -18.25 -0.23
C GLY A 376 21.67 -19.05 1.01
N ALA A 377 22.84 -19.71 0.99
CA ALA A 377 23.28 -20.61 2.07
C ALA A 377 23.66 -19.89 3.37
N ASN A 378 24.21 -18.68 3.28
CA ASN A 378 24.69 -17.90 4.44
C ASN A 378 23.61 -16.90 4.93
N LYS A 379 22.54 -17.44 5.49
CA LYS A 379 21.45 -16.63 6.02
C LYS A 379 21.90 -15.80 7.24
N PRO A 380 21.58 -14.48 7.28
CA PRO A 380 21.92 -13.65 8.43
C PRO A 380 21.10 -13.98 9.66
N ILE A 381 21.59 -13.57 10.83
CA ILE A 381 20.78 -13.46 12.05
C ILE A 381 20.14 -12.07 12.03
N ALA A 382 18.82 -11.97 11.99
CA ALA A 382 18.13 -10.69 12.05
C ALA A 382 18.04 -10.19 13.50
N VAL A 383 18.42 -8.94 13.69
CA VAL A 383 18.20 -8.19 14.93
C VAL A 383 17.15 -7.11 14.63
N MET A 384 15.93 -7.43 15.03
CA MET A 384 14.74 -6.66 14.70
C MET A 384 14.48 -5.58 15.72
N THR A 385 14.22 -4.36 15.23
CA THR A 385 13.79 -3.21 16.03
C THR A 385 12.60 -2.54 15.37
N GLY A 386 11.96 -1.64 16.09
CA GLY A 386 10.84 -0.88 15.55
C GLY A 386 9.49 -1.27 16.18
N ALA A 387 8.59 -0.30 16.20
CA ALA A 387 7.21 -0.48 16.65
C ALA A 387 6.37 -1.20 15.59
N THR A 388 6.53 -0.78 14.33
CA THR A 388 6.00 -1.49 13.15
C THR A 388 7.13 -2.29 12.54
N LYS A 389 6.89 -3.59 12.32
CA LYS A 389 7.94 -4.54 11.91
C LYS A 389 7.34 -5.76 11.24
N ASP A 390 8.12 -6.44 10.41
CA ASP A 390 7.72 -7.69 9.74
C ASP A 390 8.61 -8.86 10.17
N GLY A 391 8.34 -9.38 11.38
CA GLY A 391 9.05 -10.53 11.91
C GLY A 391 8.80 -11.81 11.12
N ALA A 392 7.64 -11.95 10.47
CA ALA A 392 7.34 -13.11 9.63
C ALA A 392 8.20 -13.14 8.37
N ALA A 393 8.35 -12.00 7.68
CA ALA A 393 9.26 -11.87 6.55
C ALA A 393 10.71 -12.17 6.96
N LEU A 394 11.18 -11.59 8.06
CA LEU A 394 12.53 -11.81 8.55
C LEU A 394 12.79 -13.28 8.93
N ARG A 395 11.85 -13.96 9.61
CA ARG A 395 12.01 -15.40 9.90
C ARG A 395 12.19 -16.24 8.65
N ARG A 396 11.45 -15.94 7.60
CA ARG A 396 11.59 -16.60 6.30
C ARG A 396 12.96 -16.32 5.66
N LEU A 397 13.33 -15.05 5.57
CA LEU A 397 14.57 -14.59 4.94
C LEU A 397 15.82 -15.12 5.68
N CYS A 398 15.78 -15.15 7.00
CA CYS A 398 16.91 -15.51 7.87
C CYS A 398 16.86 -16.96 8.37
N GLY A 399 16.00 -17.81 7.80
CA GLY A 399 15.89 -19.22 8.21
C GLY A 399 15.43 -19.42 9.65
N GLY A 400 14.54 -18.51 10.12
CA GLY A 400 13.96 -18.56 11.46
C GLY A 400 14.74 -17.80 12.54
N ARG A 401 15.97 -17.34 12.30
CA ARG A 401 16.79 -16.64 13.31
C ARG A 401 16.51 -15.16 13.36
N VAL A 402 15.55 -14.76 14.18
CA VAL A 402 15.13 -13.36 14.40
C VAL A 402 15.14 -13.04 15.89
N ILE A 403 15.87 -12.03 16.26
CA ILE A 403 16.02 -11.49 17.62
C ILE A 403 15.27 -10.17 17.69
N ASP A 404 14.22 -10.11 18.52
CA ASP A 404 13.39 -8.92 18.68
C ASP A 404 13.83 -8.10 19.91
N LEU A 405 14.43 -6.93 19.67
CA LEU A 405 14.90 -6.05 20.74
C LEU A 405 13.74 -5.33 21.49
N ALA A 406 12.50 -5.45 21.00
CA ALA A 406 11.35 -5.04 21.79
C ALA A 406 11.03 -6.01 22.93
N LEU A 407 11.61 -7.20 22.94
CA LEU A 407 11.29 -8.25 23.89
C LEU A 407 12.46 -8.64 24.79
N GLN A 408 13.67 -8.12 24.56
CA GLN A 408 14.89 -8.52 25.30
C GLN A 408 15.94 -7.41 25.35
N THR A 409 16.82 -7.53 26.32
CA THR A 409 17.95 -6.62 26.47
C THR A 409 19.05 -6.92 25.44
N ALA A 410 19.92 -5.95 25.16
CA ALA A 410 21.05 -6.13 24.27
C ALA A 410 21.99 -7.29 24.71
N ARG A 411 22.17 -7.51 26.04
CA ARG A 411 22.96 -8.62 26.58
C ARG A 411 22.32 -9.98 26.27
N GLN A 412 21.02 -10.11 26.46
CA GLN A 412 20.27 -11.33 26.14
C GLN A 412 20.30 -11.61 24.62
N ALA A 413 20.19 -10.55 23.81
CA ALA A 413 20.34 -10.64 22.35
C ALA A 413 21.72 -11.18 21.94
N LEU A 414 22.80 -10.68 22.56
CA LEU A 414 24.16 -11.16 22.29
C LEU A 414 24.34 -12.64 22.70
N GLU A 415 23.79 -13.06 23.81
CA GLU A 415 23.80 -14.47 24.26
C GLU A 415 23.08 -15.36 23.23
N GLU A 416 21.93 -14.91 22.71
CA GLU A 416 21.17 -15.63 21.69
C GLU A 416 21.91 -15.67 20.34
N ILE A 417 22.60 -14.59 19.93
CA ILE A 417 23.49 -14.56 18.77
C ILE A 417 24.57 -15.64 18.88
N GLY A 418 25.15 -15.83 20.07
CA GLY A 418 26.18 -16.83 20.35
C GLY A 418 25.68 -18.28 20.46
N ALA A 419 24.39 -18.46 20.75
CA ALA A 419 23.83 -19.78 21.00
C ALA A 419 23.45 -20.52 19.71
N PRO A 420 23.53 -21.87 19.69
CA PRO A 420 22.93 -22.66 18.60
C PRO A 420 21.41 -22.56 18.66
N SER A 421 20.80 -22.43 17.50
CA SER A 421 19.34 -22.35 17.36
C SER A 421 18.71 -23.75 17.31
N PRO A 422 17.81 -24.09 18.22
CA PRO A 422 17.05 -25.31 18.10
C PRO A 422 16.09 -25.23 16.90
N THR A 423 16.05 -26.31 16.13
CA THR A 423 15.13 -26.44 14.99
C THR A 423 14.18 -27.59 15.28
N LEU A 424 12.89 -27.43 14.95
CA LEU A 424 11.94 -28.52 14.97
C LEU A 424 12.07 -29.30 13.65
N ALA A 425 12.57 -30.53 13.71
CA ALA A 425 12.70 -31.42 12.55
C ALA A 425 11.40 -32.18 12.23
N GLY A 426 10.54 -32.41 13.26
CA GLY A 426 9.28 -33.09 13.04
C GLY A 426 8.47 -33.25 14.34
N VAL A 427 7.24 -33.71 14.18
CA VAL A 427 6.31 -34.06 15.26
C VAL A 427 5.83 -35.48 15.04
N ARG A 428 5.89 -36.32 16.07
CA ARG A 428 5.47 -37.73 16.04
C ARG A 428 4.34 -37.97 17.06
N GLY A 429 3.31 -38.68 16.66
CA GLY A 429 2.20 -39.07 17.50
C GLY A 429 1.02 -39.57 16.68
N ASP A 430 0.32 -40.57 17.22
CA ASP A 430 -0.92 -41.05 16.61
C ASP A 430 -2.12 -40.30 17.20
N GLY A 431 -3.21 -40.20 16.44
CA GLY A 431 -4.42 -39.49 16.88
C GLY A 431 -4.32 -37.96 16.84
N ILE A 432 -3.41 -37.41 16.03
CA ILE A 432 -3.28 -35.98 15.77
C ILE A 432 -3.39 -35.67 14.29
N ALA A 433 -3.89 -34.48 13.97
CA ALA A 433 -4.00 -33.97 12.60
C ALA A 433 -3.73 -32.46 12.58
N ASN A 434 -3.57 -31.92 11.37
CA ASN A 434 -3.34 -30.48 11.14
C ASN A 434 -2.19 -29.93 12.00
N VAL A 435 -1.11 -30.68 12.09
CA VAL A 435 0.03 -30.31 12.93
C VAL A 435 0.82 -29.20 12.25
N GLN A 436 1.05 -28.13 12.99
CA GLN A 436 1.91 -27.01 12.61
C GLN A 436 3.00 -26.85 13.66
N GLY A 437 4.25 -26.83 13.22
CA GLY A 437 5.39 -26.46 14.04
C GLY A 437 5.70 -25.00 13.82
N ILE A 438 5.43 -24.15 14.80
CA ILE A 438 5.93 -22.78 14.77
C ILE A 438 7.42 -22.90 15.13
N GLY A 439 8.26 -22.95 14.08
CA GLY A 439 9.72 -22.89 14.24
C GLY A 439 10.08 -21.66 15.05
N GLN A 440 11.01 -21.80 16.00
CA GLN A 440 11.55 -20.75 16.85
C GLN A 440 10.63 -19.54 17.08
N LEU A 441 9.65 -19.70 17.94
CA LEU A 441 9.19 -18.55 18.71
C LEU A 441 10.33 -18.20 19.67
N ALA A 442 10.76 -16.95 19.60
CA ALA A 442 11.85 -16.35 20.33
C ALA A 442 12.28 -17.08 21.61
N ARG A 443 13.60 -17.25 21.81
CA ARG A 443 14.20 -17.61 23.08
C ARG A 443 14.19 -19.09 23.45
N GLY A 444 14.53 -19.91 22.45
CA GLY A 444 14.80 -21.32 22.69
C GLY A 444 13.57 -22.16 23.03
N ARG A 445 12.35 -21.70 22.70
CA ARG A 445 11.15 -22.52 22.75
C ARG A 445 10.62 -22.83 21.37
N VAL A 446 10.09 -24.03 21.19
CA VAL A 446 9.37 -24.49 20.00
C VAL A 446 7.91 -24.66 20.39
N THR A 447 7.00 -24.20 19.55
CA THR A 447 5.55 -24.38 19.77
C THR A 447 4.96 -25.16 18.61
N VAL A 448 4.19 -26.19 18.93
CA VAL A 448 3.42 -27.02 18.02
C VAL A 448 1.95 -26.84 18.31
N LEU A 449 1.17 -26.61 17.27
CA LEU A 449 -0.30 -26.56 17.30
C LEU A 449 -0.85 -27.71 16.47
N GLY A 450 -1.97 -28.29 16.89
CA GLY A 450 -2.61 -29.35 16.14
C GLY A 450 -4.01 -29.66 16.63
N ARG A 451 -4.69 -30.56 15.92
CA ARG A 451 -6.03 -31.04 16.27
C ARG A 451 -5.92 -32.48 16.78
N LEU A 452 -6.58 -32.77 17.88
CA LEU A 452 -6.75 -34.13 18.41
C LEU A 452 -7.89 -34.82 17.67
N THR A 453 -7.65 -35.99 17.08
CA THR A 453 -8.66 -36.75 16.34
C THR A 453 -9.27 -37.89 17.18
N GLY A 454 -8.58 -38.36 18.23
CA GLY A 454 -9.03 -39.38 19.17
C GLY A 454 -9.35 -38.78 20.55
N ASP A 455 -9.46 -39.63 21.55
CA ASP A 455 -9.66 -39.19 22.94
C ASP A 455 -8.38 -38.79 23.63
N ASN A 456 -7.24 -39.34 23.21
CA ASN A 456 -5.92 -39.00 23.69
C ASN A 456 -4.86 -39.21 22.61
N ALA A 457 -3.70 -38.57 22.78
CA ALA A 457 -2.52 -38.75 21.96
C ALA A 457 -1.25 -38.58 22.76
N GLU A 458 -0.21 -39.37 22.45
CA GLU A 458 1.15 -39.11 22.92
C GLU A 458 1.94 -38.41 21.80
N VAL A 459 2.35 -37.17 22.06
CA VAL A 459 3.05 -36.34 21.08
C VAL A 459 4.52 -36.18 21.49
N ARG A 460 5.45 -36.41 20.55
CA ARG A 460 6.89 -36.19 20.72
C ARG A 460 7.39 -35.20 19.68
N LEU A 461 8.19 -34.25 20.12
CA LEU A 461 8.85 -33.28 19.25
C LEU A 461 10.23 -33.82 18.86
N ASP A 462 10.56 -33.80 17.58
CA ASP A 462 11.84 -34.23 17.03
C ASP A 462 12.72 -33.01 16.74
N TYR A 463 13.82 -32.88 17.47
CA TYR A 463 14.78 -31.78 17.32
C TYR A 463 15.94 -32.10 16.36
N GLY A 464 15.83 -33.19 15.61
CA GLY A 464 16.87 -33.68 14.72
C GLY A 464 18.00 -34.46 15.44
N ASN A 465 18.82 -35.14 14.64
CA ASN A 465 19.94 -35.94 15.13
C ASN A 465 19.57 -36.97 16.23
N GLY A 466 18.34 -37.53 16.15
CA GLY A 466 17.84 -38.50 17.10
C GLY A 466 17.40 -37.94 18.46
N ARG A 467 17.32 -36.61 18.60
CA ARG A 467 16.88 -35.92 19.81
C ARG A 467 15.36 -35.76 19.83
N LEU A 468 14.70 -36.63 20.60
CA LEU A 468 13.27 -36.56 20.80
C LEU A 468 12.95 -35.92 22.16
N SER A 469 11.89 -35.15 22.21
CA SER A 469 11.32 -34.68 23.47
C SER A 469 10.77 -35.88 24.29
N LYS A 470 10.59 -35.71 25.62
CA LYS A 470 9.72 -36.58 26.40
C LYS A 470 8.31 -36.55 25.78
N PRO A 471 7.53 -37.65 25.87
CA PRO A 471 6.16 -37.63 25.37
C PRO A 471 5.32 -36.59 26.12
N ALA A 472 4.45 -35.88 25.38
CA ALA A 472 3.39 -35.06 25.92
C ALA A 472 2.05 -35.80 25.74
N THR A 473 1.37 -36.11 26.83
CA THR A 473 0.04 -36.71 26.75
C THR A 473 -1.02 -35.63 26.65
N ILE A 474 -1.75 -35.65 25.52
CA ILE A 474 -2.87 -34.75 25.27
C ILE A 474 -4.17 -35.53 25.39
N ARG A 475 -5.10 -35.06 26.21
CA ARG A 475 -6.39 -35.74 26.46
C ARG A 475 -7.54 -34.81 26.13
N ARG A 476 -8.59 -35.33 25.51
CA ARG A 476 -9.84 -34.60 25.25
C ARG A 476 -10.52 -34.13 26.55
N THR A 477 -10.38 -34.93 27.63
CA THR A 477 -10.91 -34.59 28.94
C THR A 477 -10.29 -33.37 29.60
N ASP A 478 -9.08 -32.98 29.13
CA ASP A 478 -8.36 -31.80 29.64
C ASP A 478 -8.78 -30.52 28.88
N ALA A 479 -9.65 -30.67 27.84
CA ALA A 479 -10.06 -29.56 26.98
C ALA A 479 -10.95 -28.56 27.74
N ARG A 480 -10.64 -27.30 27.66
CA ARG A 480 -11.47 -26.18 28.10
C ARG A 480 -12.22 -25.58 26.91
N GLU A 481 -13.39 -25.03 27.14
CA GLU A 481 -14.12 -24.30 26.11
C GLU A 481 -13.32 -23.05 25.70
N GLY A 482 -13.03 -22.93 24.42
CA GLY A 482 -12.25 -21.83 23.89
C GLY A 482 -11.88 -22.00 22.43
N ARG A 483 -11.62 -20.88 21.75
CA ARG A 483 -11.21 -20.83 20.32
C ARG A 483 -9.79 -20.35 20.12
N THR A 484 -9.06 -20.02 21.20
CA THR A 484 -7.73 -19.41 21.14
C THR A 484 -6.74 -20.27 20.35
N LEU A 485 -6.69 -21.58 20.64
CA LEU A 485 -5.76 -22.51 20.00
C LEU A 485 -6.11 -22.78 18.53
N ALA A 486 -7.39 -22.92 18.20
CA ALA A 486 -7.86 -23.06 16.82
C ALA A 486 -7.49 -21.81 15.98
N THR A 487 -7.68 -20.63 16.56
CA THR A 487 -7.35 -19.35 15.91
C THR A 487 -5.83 -19.16 15.81
N ALA A 488 -5.05 -19.57 16.83
CA ALA A 488 -3.59 -19.54 16.78
C ALA A 488 -3.02 -20.48 15.69
N TRP A 489 -3.64 -21.66 15.54
CA TRP A 489 -3.31 -22.56 14.42
C TRP A 489 -3.58 -21.92 13.06
N ALA A 490 -4.76 -21.30 12.91
CA ALA A 490 -5.12 -20.62 11.67
C ALA A 490 -4.19 -19.44 11.37
N ALA A 491 -3.80 -18.64 12.39
CA ALA A 491 -2.82 -17.57 12.26
C ALA A 491 -1.44 -18.09 11.80
N SER A 492 -0.99 -19.21 12.38
CA SER A 492 0.25 -19.87 11.96
C SER A 492 0.19 -20.32 10.48
N ARG A 493 -0.93 -20.92 10.07
CA ARG A 493 -1.14 -21.37 8.70
C ARG A 493 -1.20 -20.20 7.72
N VAL A 494 -1.87 -19.11 8.08
CA VAL A 494 -1.89 -17.87 7.29
C VAL A 494 -0.47 -17.33 7.12
N ASN A 495 0.34 -17.28 8.17
CA ASN A 495 1.73 -16.83 8.09
C ASN A 495 2.60 -17.70 7.17
N GLU A 496 2.35 -19.02 7.13
CA GLU A 496 3.03 -19.95 6.21
C GLU A 496 2.65 -19.71 4.74
N LEU A 497 1.37 -19.44 4.47
CA LEU A 497 0.83 -19.26 3.12
C LEU A 497 1.04 -17.85 2.55
N SER A 498 1.16 -16.84 3.41
CA SER A 498 1.23 -15.42 3.06
C SER A 498 2.36 -15.03 2.09
N PRO A 499 3.54 -15.67 2.09
CA PRO A 499 4.61 -15.37 1.12
C PRO A 499 4.19 -15.52 -0.35
N ARG A 500 3.27 -16.45 -0.60
CA ARG A 500 2.65 -16.69 -1.91
C ARG A 500 1.15 -16.46 -1.81
N ALA A 501 0.76 -15.29 -1.30
CA ALA A 501 -0.64 -14.99 -1.03
C ALA A 501 -1.51 -15.07 -2.29
N ASP A 502 -0.97 -14.70 -3.45
CA ASP A 502 -1.70 -14.76 -4.72
C ASP A 502 -1.96 -16.22 -5.14
N ASP A 503 -0.95 -17.10 -5.01
CA ASP A 503 -1.08 -18.54 -5.32
C ASP A 503 -2.01 -19.24 -4.32
N ASN A 504 -2.02 -18.80 -3.07
CA ASN A 504 -2.74 -19.42 -1.96
C ASN A 504 -4.05 -18.68 -1.63
N ALA A 505 -4.52 -17.75 -2.48
CA ALA A 505 -5.62 -16.84 -2.17
C ALA A 505 -6.93 -17.56 -1.77
N GLU A 506 -7.25 -18.69 -2.41
CA GLU A 506 -8.45 -19.47 -2.11
C GLU A 506 -8.34 -20.19 -0.74
N GLU A 507 -7.16 -20.75 -0.41
CA GLU A 507 -6.92 -21.39 0.89
C GLU A 507 -6.93 -20.33 2.00
N LEU A 508 -6.28 -19.18 1.78
CA LEU A 508 -6.30 -18.05 2.71
C LEU A 508 -7.73 -17.53 2.96
N LEU A 509 -8.55 -17.45 1.91
CA LEU A 509 -9.94 -17.06 2.04
C LEU A 509 -10.76 -18.10 2.83
N ALA A 510 -10.56 -19.38 2.57
CA ALA A 510 -11.25 -20.46 3.28
C ALA A 510 -10.89 -20.48 4.78
N ILE A 511 -9.60 -20.34 5.12
CA ILE A 511 -9.13 -20.22 6.50
C ILE A 511 -9.72 -18.94 7.13
N GLY A 512 -9.65 -17.82 6.42
CA GLY A 512 -10.19 -16.55 6.89
C GLY A 512 -11.66 -16.63 7.27
N ARG A 513 -12.48 -17.21 6.41
CA ARG A 513 -13.93 -17.39 6.67
C ARG A 513 -14.22 -18.32 7.84
N ARG A 514 -13.48 -19.43 7.91
CA ARG A 514 -13.70 -20.43 8.97
C ARG A 514 -13.30 -19.94 10.36
N TYR A 515 -12.18 -19.25 10.48
CA TYR A 515 -11.61 -18.84 11.77
C TYR A 515 -11.76 -17.34 12.08
N GLY A 516 -12.34 -16.58 11.14
CA GLY A 516 -12.49 -15.13 11.29
C GLY A 516 -11.15 -14.39 11.22
N ILE A 517 -10.16 -14.88 10.46
CA ILE A 517 -8.81 -14.32 10.41
C ILE A 517 -8.58 -13.53 9.13
N THR A 518 -7.97 -12.34 9.28
CA THR A 518 -7.48 -11.57 8.13
C THR A 518 -6.08 -12.05 7.69
N SER A 519 -5.78 -11.84 6.40
CA SER A 519 -4.49 -12.17 5.79
C SER A 519 -4.07 -11.05 4.82
N PRO A 520 -2.87 -11.08 4.23
CA PRO A 520 -2.52 -10.15 3.16
C PRO A 520 -3.48 -10.18 1.95
N ALA A 521 -4.15 -11.32 1.70
CA ALA A 521 -5.13 -11.50 0.61
C ALA A 521 -6.58 -11.24 1.01
N THR A 522 -6.87 -10.98 2.31
CA THR A 522 -8.25 -10.87 2.81
C THR A 522 -8.42 -9.70 3.75
N SER A 523 -9.64 -9.16 3.82
CA SER A 523 -10.07 -8.09 4.73
C SER A 523 -11.40 -8.44 5.35
N MET A 524 -11.76 -7.80 6.47
CA MET A 524 -13.10 -7.86 7.04
C MET A 524 -13.88 -6.60 6.69
N ILE A 525 -15.13 -6.79 6.25
CA ILE A 525 -16.03 -5.69 5.92
C ILE A 525 -17.36 -5.85 6.67
N VAL A 526 -17.92 -4.71 7.09
CA VAL A 526 -19.25 -4.60 7.71
C VAL A 526 -20.08 -3.67 6.85
N PHE A 527 -21.28 -4.05 6.45
CA PHE A 527 -22.25 -3.17 5.81
C PHE A 527 -23.41 -2.91 6.77
N GLU A 528 -24.04 -1.75 6.63
CA GLU A 528 -25.14 -1.33 7.48
C GLU A 528 -26.51 -1.76 6.98
N ARG A 529 -26.68 -1.94 5.66
CA ARG A 529 -27.96 -2.18 5.01
C ARG A 529 -27.95 -3.41 4.10
N LEU A 530 -29.10 -4.08 3.98
CA LEU A 530 -29.28 -5.25 3.15
C LEU A 530 -28.91 -5.01 1.66
N ASP A 531 -29.27 -3.86 1.11
CA ASP A 531 -28.97 -3.51 -0.28
C ASP A 531 -27.45 -3.47 -0.56
N GLN A 532 -26.63 -3.07 0.39
CA GLN A 532 -25.16 -3.11 0.28
C GLN A 532 -24.65 -4.55 0.21
N TRP A 533 -25.12 -5.43 1.11
CA TRP A 533 -24.76 -6.85 1.09
C TRP A 533 -25.12 -7.54 -0.23
N LEU A 534 -26.29 -7.20 -0.80
CA LEU A 534 -26.73 -7.72 -2.09
C LEU A 534 -25.95 -7.14 -3.27
N THR A 535 -25.72 -5.82 -3.28
CA THR A 535 -25.01 -5.12 -4.36
C THR A 535 -23.57 -5.63 -4.53
N HIS A 536 -22.90 -5.85 -3.39
CA HIS A 536 -21.50 -6.32 -3.39
C HIS A 536 -21.39 -7.85 -3.35
N ASP A 537 -22.53 -8.58 -3.35
CA ASP A 537 -22.57 -10.05 -3.26
C ASP A 537 -21.70 -10.57 -2.09
N VAL A 538 -21.86 -9.96 -0.94
CA VAL A 538 -21.19 -10.36 0.31
C VAL A 538 -22.25 -10.94 1.24
N GLU A 539 -21.97 -12.13 1.74
CA GLU A 539 -22.85 -12.83 2.67
C GLU A 539 -22.77 -12.21 4.06
N PRO A 540 -23.90 -11.79 4.67
CA PRO A 540 -23.91 -11.27 6.03
C PRO A 540 -23.45 -12.31 7.06
N PRO A 541 -22.95 -11.88 8.24
CA PRO A 541 -22.50 -12.80 9.27
C PRO A 541 -23.66 -13.62 9.84
N GLU A 542 -23.41 -14.88 10.18
CA GLU A 542 -24.42 -15.77 10.79
C GLU A 542 -24.96 -15.23 12.13
N SER A 543 -24.19 -14.39 12.84
CA SER A 543 -24.63 -13.71 14.06
C SER A 543 -25.80 -12.74 13.80
N ALA A 544 -25.95 -12.22 12.59
CA ALA A 544 -27.04 -11.33 12.17
C ALA A 544 -28.16 -12.12 11.44
N LYS A 545 -28.81 -13.06 12.12
CA LYS A 545 -29.73 -14.05 11.56
C LYS A 545 -30.79 -13.46 10.62
N GLU A 546 -31.50 -12.43 11.04
CA GLU A 546 -32.57 -11.80 10.23
C GLU A 546 -32.03 -11.21 8.92
N LEU A 547 -30.86 -10.57 8.97
CA LEU A 547 -30.19 -10.01 7.81
C LEU A 547 -29.73 -11.11 6.84
N HIS A 548 -29.17 -12.19 7.39
CA HIS A 548 -28.70 -13.35 6.63
C HIS A 548 -29.86 -14.06 5.92
N GLU A 549 -31.01 -14.26 6.60
CA GLU A 549 -32.22 -14.86 6.01
C GLU A 549 -32.78 -13.99 4.87
N LYS A 550 -32.88 -12.67 5.08
CA LYS A 550 -33.33 -11.73 4.04
C LYS A 550 -32.38 -11.71 2.82
N TRP A 551 -31.08 -11.76 3.06
CA TRP A 551 -30.08 -11.79 1.99
C TRP A 551 -30.18 -13.10 1.20
N THR A 552 -30.28 -14.25 1.86
CA THR A 552 -30.43 -15.57 1.20
C THR A 552 -31.68 -15.63 0.34
N ALA A 553 -32.81 -15.07 0.81
CA ALA A 553 -34.08 -15.02 0.07
C ALA A 553 -34.02 -14.05 -1.13
N SER A 554 -33.25 -12.99 -1.06
CA SER A 554 -33.21 -11.92 -2.08
C SER A 554 -32.02 -12.05 -3.06
N ARG A 555 -31.08 -12.94 -2.80
CA ARG A 555 -29.87 -13.11 -3.60
C ARG A 555 -30.19 -13.63 -5.01
N PRO A 556 -29.70 -12.99 -6.09
CA PRO A 556 -29.82 -13.52 -7.44
C PRO A 556 -29.14 -14.89 -7.58
N SER A 557 -29.74 -15.79 -8.33
CA SER A 557 -29.10 -17.08 -8.62
C SER A 557 -27.78 -16.91 -9.37
N GLU A 558 -26.89 -17.89 -9.27
CA GLU A 558 -25.59 -17.87 -9.98
C GLU A 558 -25.80 -17.75 -11.51
N ALA A 559 -26.81 -18.41 -12.06
CA ALA A 559 -27.16 -18.32 -13.48
C ALA A 559 -27.55 -16.88 -13.88
N GLN A 560 -28.39 -16.20 -13.08
CA GLN A 560 -28.76 -14.80 -13.31
C GLN A 560 -27.58 -13.86 -13.25
N ARG A 561 -26.65 -14.07 -12.30
CA ARG A 561 -25.42 -13.26 -12.18
C ARG A 561 -24.50 -13.45 -13.39
N ARG A 562 -24.24 -14.69 -13.81
CA ARG A 562 -23.45 -15.00 -15.02
C ARG A 562 -24.07 -14.38 -16.28
N GLN A 563 -25.38 -14.46 -16.42
CA GLN A 563 -26.08 -13.84 -17.55
C GLN A 563 -25.95 -12.32 -17.57
N ALA A 564 -26.12 -11.66 -16.41
CA ALA A 564 -25.96 -10.22 -16.29
C ALA A 564 -24.52 -9.78 -16.57
N GLU A 565 -23.53 -10.56 -16.14
CA GLU A 565 -22.12 -10.29 -16.40
C GLU A 565 -21.79 -10.43 -17.89
N GLU A 566 -22.28 -11.46 -18.57
CA GLU A 566 -22.07 -11.64 -20.00
C GLU A 566 -22.75 -10.54 -20.83
N GLN A 567 -23.98 -10.14 -20.48
CA GLN A 567 -24.68 -9.02 -21.12
C GLN A 567 -23.89 -7.71 -20.97
N ARG A 568 -23.36 -7.45 -19.78
CA ARG A 568 -22.51 -6.28 -19.55
C ARG A 568 -21.24 -6.32 -20.41
N ARG A 569 -20.57 -7.47 -20.48
CA ARG A 569 -19.38 -7.68 -21.30
C ARG A 569 -19.67 -7.42 -22.77
N GLN A 570 -20.76 -7.98 -23.32
CA GLN A 570 -21.15 -7.77 -24.70
C GLN A 570 -21.44 -6.29 -25.00
N LYS A 571 -22.16 -5.62 -24.11
CA LYS A 571 -22.45 -4.18 -24.23
C LYS A 571 -21.16 -3.35 -24.19
N TYR A 572 -20.21 -3.69 -23.28
CA TYR A 572 -18.92 -3.01 -23.19
C TYR A 572 -18.12 -3.16 -24.51
N LEU A 573 -17.98 -4.38 -25.02
CA LEU A 573 -17.23 -4.65 -26.26
C LEU A 573 -17.89 -4.00 -27.50
N ALA A 574 -19.22 -3.95 -27.56
CA ALA A 574 -19.92 -3.23 -28.64
C ALA A 574 -19.67 -1.72 -28.58
N ASN A 575 -19.68 -1.11 -27.42
CA ASN A 575 -19.33 0.28 -27.23
C ASN A 575 -17.85 0.55 -27.57
N LEU A 576 -16.92 -0.30 -27.11
CA LEU A 576 -15.51 -0.20 -27.42
C LEU A 576 -15.26 -0.23 -28.92
N LYS A 577 -15.92 -1.14 -29.65
CA LYS A 577 -15.81 -1.24 -31.10
C LYS A 577 -16.30 0.02 -31.78
N ARG A 578 -17.46 0.54 -31.39
CA ARG A 578 -18.03 1.78 -31.96
C ARG A 578 -17.09 2.98 -31.78
N GLU A 579 -16.56 3.16 -30.57
CA GLU A 579 -15.67 4.29 -30.27
C GLU A 579 -14.31 4.16 -30.99
N TRP A 580 -13.79 2.93 -31.08
CA TRP A 580 -12.57 2.66 -31.85
C TRP A 580 -12.77 2.95 -33.35
N GLU A 581 -13.88 2.51 -33.94
CA GLU A 581 -14.23 2.79 -35.35
C GLU A 581 -14.38 4.29 -35.60
N ALA A 582 -14.96 5.03 -34.64
CA ALA A 582 -15.05 6.48 -34.70
C ALA A 582 -13.65 7.15 -34.68
N ARG A 583 -12.72 6.64 -33.87
CA ARG A 583 -11.34 7.08 -33.80
C ARG A 583 -10.58 6.83 -35.12
N VAL A 584 -10.72 5.61 -35.67
CA VAL A 584 -10.13 5.23 -36.95
C VAL A 584 -10.71 6.08 -38.10
N LYS A 585 -12.02 6.37 -38.08
CA LYS A 585 -12.67 7.25 -39.05
C LYS A 585 -12.08 8.67 -39.01
N TRP A 586 -11.98 9.27 -37.79
CA TRP A 586 -11.33 10.57 -37.62
C TRP A 586 -9.92 10.58 -38.21
N TRP A 587 -9.13 9.54 -37.96
CA TRP A 587 -7.77 9.43 -38.49
C TRP A 587 -7.72 9.33 -40.02
N ASN A 588 -8.67 8.62 -40.65
CA ASN A 588 -8.77 8.45 -42.10
C ASN A 588 -9.35 9.69 -42.79
N ASP A 589 -10.24 10.44 -42.13
CA ASP A 589 -10.93 11.58 -42.71
C ASP A 589 -9.93 12.71 -43.07
N PRO A 590 -10.09 13.38 -44.26
CA PRO A 590 -9.28 14.53 -44.57
C PRO A 590 -9.56 15.70 -43.64
N ILE A 591 -8.53 16.49 -43.31
CA ILE A 591 -8.72 17.70 -42.49
C ILE A 591 -9.65 18.64 -43.27
N PRO A 592 -10.75 19.13 -42.67
CA PRO A 592 -11.67 20.03 -43.35
C PRO A 592 -10.93 21.32 -43.76
N PRO A 593 -11.17 21.85 -45.00
CA PRO A 593 -10.53 23.08 -45.42
C PRO A 593 -10.98 24.25 -44.52
N LYS A 594 -10.03 25.12 -44.12
CA LYS A 594 -10.36 26.31 -43.32
C LYS A 594 -11.57 27.03 -43.92
N PRO A 595 -12.59 27.40 -43.14
CA PRO A 595 -13.68 28.22 -43.61
C PRO A 595 -13.09 29.52 -44.19
N LYS A 596 -13.38 29.84 -45.46
CA LYS A 596 -12.97 31.09 -46.06
C LYS A 596 -13.53 32.24 -45.18
N PRO A 597 -12.70 33.21 -44.77
CA PRO A 597 -13.21 34.37 -44.03
C PRO A 597 -14.39 34.95 -44.80
N PRO A 598 -15.49 35.32 -44.14
CA PRO A 598 -16.62 35.91 -44.83
C PRO A 598 -16.11 37.09 -45.66
N LYS A 599 -16.40 37.09 -46.97
CA LYS A 599 -16.05 38.23 -47.83
C LYS A 599 -16.62 39.45 -47.13
N SER A 600 -15.76 40.42 -46.78
CA SER A 600 -16.16 41.66 -46.19
C SER A 600 -17.29 42.27 -47.00
N GLY A 601 -18.51 42.17 -46.49
CA GLY A 601 -19.66 42.78 -47.13
C GLY A 601 -19.56 44.30 -47.00
N LEU A 602 -20.16 44.97 -47.89
CA LEU A 602 -20.21 46.44 -48.14
C LEU A 602 -20.58 47.31 -46.89
N PHE A 603 -20.63 46.77 -45.69
CA PHE A 603 -20.99 47.48 -44.41
C PHE A 603 -19.80 47.94 -43.57
N ASP A 604 -18.55 47.60 -43.91
CA ASP A 604 -17.39 48.06 -43.12
C ASP A 604 -17.00 49.55 -43.41
N GLY A 605 -17.62 50.17 -44.45
CA GLY A 605 -17.42 51.57 -44.72
C GLY A 605 -18.13 52.53 -43.76
N LEU A 606 -19.15 52.11 -43.02
CA LEU A 606 -19.94 53.03 -42.19
C LEU A 606 -19.49 53.12 -40.70
N ARG A 607 -18.58 52.21 -40.28
CA ARG A 607 -18.05 52.22 -38.88
C ARG A 607 -16.82 53.11 -38.63
N ARG A 608 -16.27 53.71 -39.74
CA ARG A 608 -15.12 54.63 -39.63
C ARG A 608 -15.48 56.10 -39.48
N LEU A 609 -16.76 56.47 -39.42
CA LEU A 609 -17.22 57.85 -39.34
C LEU A 609 -17.80 58.31 -37.99
N THR A 610 -17.79 57.48 -36.95
CA THR A 610 -18.11 57.92 -35.58
C THR A 610 -16.95 57.66 -34.64
N GLY A 611 -16.20 58.72 -34.39
CA GLY A 611 -15.01 58.70 -33.56
C GLY A 611 -15.34 58.45 -32.11
N SER A 612 -14.34 57.92 -31.45
CA SER A 612 -14.23 57.75 -30.00
C SER A 612 -14.63 58.93 -29.15
N PRO A 613 -14.95 58.75 -27.87
CA PRO A 613 -13.92 59.15 -26.91
C PRO A 613 -13.71 58.16 -25.73
N GLU A 614 -12.43 58.06 -25.41
CA GLU A 614 -11.95 57.58 -24.11
C GLU A 614 -12.56 58.33 -22.96
N ARG A 615 -12.96 57.64 -21.88
CA ARG A 615 -12.92 58.18 -20.52
C ARG A 615 -12.54 57.10 -19.50
N ARG A 616 -11.45 57.42 -18.86
CA ARG A 616 -11.06 56.88 -17.56
C ARG A 616 -12.13 57.20 -16.52
N SER A 617 -12.41 56.30 -15.63
CA SER A 617 -12.46 56.65 -14.18
C SER A 617 -12.53 55.39 -13.32
N SER A 618 -11.67 55.40 -12.37
CA SER A 618 -11.59 54.59 -11.16
C SER A 618 -12.78 54.92 -10.23
N VAL A 619 -12.98 53.97 -9.25
CA VAL A 619 -13.76 54.09 -7.99
C VAL A 619 -15.14 53.40 -8.05
N ALA A 620 -15.21 52.27 -7.42
CA ALA A 620 -15.91 52.02 -6.15
C ALA A 620 -16.04 50.49 -5.94
N MET A 621 -15.38 50.08 -4.90
CA MET A 621 -15.61 48.83 -4.20
C MET A 621 -16.75 49.05 -3.23
N GLU A 622 -17.81 48.25 -3.33
CA GLU A 622 -18.64 47.72 -2.24
C GLU A 622 -20.03 47.25 -2.77
N ALA A 623 -20.48 46.14 -2.16
CA ALA A 623 -21.81 45.56 -2.28
C ALA A 623 -22.13 44.65 -3.47
N ALA A 624 -21.84 43.38 -3.33
CA ALA A 624 -22.69 42.27 -3.87
C ALA A 624 -22.33 40.89 -3.29
N THR A 625 -22.56 40.69 -2.02
CA THR A 625 -22.74 39.33 -1.46
C THR A 625 -24.20 38.93 -1.63
N GLY A 626 -24.56 38.39 -2.78
CA GLY A 626 -25.95 37.99 -3.02
C GLY A 626 -26.24 37.27 -4.34
N SER A 627 -25.25 37.20 -5.27
CA SER A 627 -25.53 36.75 -6.63
C SER A 627 -24.81 35.45 -7.04
N ALA A 628 -23.91 34.92 -6.21
CA ALA A 628 -23.10 33.75 -6.60
C ALA A 628 -23.88 32.42 -6.61
N ARG A 629 -24.92 32.27 -5.79
CA ARG A 629 -25.70 31.02 -5.72
C ARG A 629 -26.68 30.80 -6.90
N ASN A 630 -27.00 31.81 -7.67
CA ASN A 630 -27.92 31.69 -8.80
C ASN A 630 -27.19 31.48 -10.14
N VAL A 631 -25.91 31.76 -10.24
CA VAL A 631 -25.09 31.51 -11.44
C VAL A 631 -24.69 30.04 -11.50
N GLU A 632 -24.25 29.45 -10.39
CA GLU A 632 -23.87 28.03 -10.32
C GLU A 632 -25.03 27.08 -10.63
N ARG A 633 -26.26 27.44 -10.25
CA ARG A 633 -27.43 26.62 -10.58
C ARG A 633 -27.82 26.71 -12.06
N ARG A 634 -27.61 27.85 -12.72
CA ARG A 634 -27.88 28.01 -14.15
C ARG A 634 -26.81 27.33 -15.03
N ASP A 635 -25.57 27.24 -14.57
CA ASP A 635 -24.50 26.60 -15.31
C ASP A 635 -24.55 25.06 -15.17
N MET A 636 -24.98 24.53 -14.00
CA MET A 636 -25.30 23.12 -13.84
C MET A 636 -26.53 22.68 -14.67
N GLU A 637 -27.57 23.50 -14.76
CA GLU A 637 -28.73 23.22 -15.61
C GLU A 637 -28.42 23.33 -17.11
N ARG A 638 -27.46 24.16 -17.49
CA ARG A 638 -26.94 24.24 -18.88
C ARG A 638 -26.05 23.06 -19.23
N SER A 639 -25.21 22.58 -18.31
CA SER A 639 -24.37 21.39 -18.49
C SER A 639 -25.23 20.12 -18.64
N ALA A 640 -26.26 19.97 -17.79
CA ALA A 640 -27.21 18.86 -17.88
C ALA A 640 -28.06 18.89 -19.16
N SER A 641 -28.45 20.08 -19.64
CA SER A 641 -29.22 20.23 -20.87
C SER A 641 -28.36 20.04 -22.14
N TYR A 642 -27.05 20.28 -22.06
CA TYR A 642 -26.12 20.04 -23.17
C TYR A 642 -25.77 18.56 -23.32
N SER A 643 -25.54 17.85 -22.21
CA SER A 643 -25.39 16.39 -22.20
C SER A 643 -26.60 15.69 -22.82
N ALA A 644 -27.82 16.13 -22.48
CA ALA A 644 -29.05 15.62 -23.06
C ALA A 644 -29.25 15.97 -24.54
N ARG A 645 -28.56 17.01 -25.06
CA ARG A 645 -28.58 17.37 -26.48
C ARG A 645 -27.57 16.59 -27.31
N VAL A 646 -26.42 16.27 -26.74
CA VAL A 646 -25.42 15.39 -27.40
C VAL A 646 -25.95 13.97 -27.50
N ASP A 647 -26.66 13.48 -26.47
CA ASP A 647 -27.34 12.17 -26.50
C ASP A 647 -28.48 12.10 -27.55
N ARG A 648 -29.06 13.24 -27.98
CA ARG A 648 -30.05 13.28 -29.06
C ARG A 648 -29.44 13.20 -30.46
N PHE A 649 -28.20 13.62 -30.65
CA PHE A 649 -27.50 13.46 -31.92
C PHE A 649 -26.91 12.05 -32.13
N SER A 650 -26.75 11.26 -31.09
CA SER A 650 -26.31 9.85 -31.16
C SER A 650 -27.45 8.84 -31.33
N ARG A 651 -28.72 9.28 -31.29
CA ARG A 651 -29.91 8.47 -31.66
C ARG A 651 -30.38 8.88 -33.03
N ALA A 652 -29.63 8.50 -34.08
CA ALA A 652 -30.15 8.45 -35.41
C ALA A 652 -31.03 7.22 -35.57
N GLU A 653 -32.24 7.46 -36.04
CA GLU A 653 -33.36 6.56 -36.20
C GLU A 653 -33.01 5.25 -36.91
N GLU A 654 -33.54 4.13 -36.41
CA GLU A 654 -33.70 2.88 -37.14
C GLU A 654 -34.71 3.09 -38.28
N PRO A 655 -34.39 2.71 -39.51
CA PRO A 655 -35.39 2.63 -40.56
C PRO A 655 -36.25 1.36 -40.41
N PRO A 656 -37.53 1.41 -40.71
CA PRO A 656 -38.43 0.29 -40.59
C PRO A 656 -38.15 -0.84 -41.63
N ALA A 657 -38.31 -2.07 -41.18
CA ALA A 657 -38.24 -3.26 -42.02
C ALA A 657 -39.38 -3.25 -43.07
N GLY A 658 -39.03 -3.54 -44.32
CA GLY A 658 -39.97 -3.62 -45.40
C GLY A 658 -39.37 -4.22 -46.67
N ASP A 659 -39.73 -5.49 -46.90
CA ASP A 659 -39.96 -6.20 -48.13
C ASP A 659 -38.89 -6.47 -49.20
N GLU A 660 -38.70 -7.77 -49.39
CA GLU A 660 -38.07 -8.44 -50.56
C GLU A 660 -38.70 -8.06 -51.89
N VAL A 661 -37.86 -7.71 -52.87
CA VAL A 661 -38.14 -8.06 -54.28
C VAL A 661 -36.85 -8.43 -55.00
N ALA A 662 -36.89 -9.61 -55.59
CA ALA A 662 -35.91 -10.19 -56.48
C ALA A 662 -35.85 -9.48 -57.86
N GLY A 663 -34.65 -9.46 -58.50
CA GLY A 663 -34.61 -9.33 -59.94
C GLY A 663 -33.37 -8.76 -60.62
N SER A 664 -32.59 -9.68 -61.15
CA SER A 664 -31.90 -9.67 -62.44
C SER A 664 -30.58 -8.93 -62.65
N ALA A 665 -29.66 -9.71 -63.13
CA ALA A 665 -28.32 -9.44 -63.60
C ALA A 665 -28.27 -8.55 -64.88
N ALA A 666 -27.27 -7.66 -64.90
CA ALA A 666 -26.61 -7.28 -66.17
C ALA A 666 -25.21 -6.75 -65.83
N GLY A 667 -24.23 -7.37 -66.47
CA GLY A 667 -22.81 -7.04 -66.34
C GLY A 667 -22.42 -5.75 -67.03
N SER A 668 -21.43 -5.07 -66.44
CA SER A 668 -20.53 -4.20 -67.22
C SER A 668 -19.18 -4.07 -66.50
N SER A 669 -18.16 -4.19 -67.28
CA SER A 669 -16.71 -4.20 -67.03
C SER A 669 -16.26 -3.06 -66.10
N ALA A 670 -15.61 -3.41 -64.99
CA ALA A 670 -14.88 -2.49 -64.14
C ALA A 670 -13.41 -2.47 -64.58
N GLN A 671 -13.02 -1.31 -65.08
CA GLN A 671 -11.61 -0.91 -65.21
C GLN A 671 -11.02 -0.73 -63.78
N GLU A 672 -9.99 -1.51 -63.44
CA GLU A 672 -9.17 -1.36 -62.27
C GLU A 672 -8.53 0.04 -62.24
N ARG A 673 -9.06 0.92 -61.44
CA ARG A 673 -8.30 2.11 -60.98
C ARG A 673 -7.40 1.67 -59.83
N ARG A 674 -6.11 1.45 -60.13
CA ARG A 674 -5.07 1.36 -59.08
C ARG A 674 -5.21 2.55 -58.14
N ALA A 675 -5.62 2.28 -56.92
CA ALA A 675 -5.53 3.24 -55.83
C ALA A 675 -4.03 3.58 -55.65
N LYS A 676 -3.67 4.83 -55.75
CA LYS A 676 -2.36 5.32 -55.34
C LYS A 676 -2.14 4.99 -53.88
N GLU A 677 -1.06 4.28 -53.56
CA GLU A 677 -0.56 4.15 -52.21
C GLU A 677 -0.51 5.55 -51.55
N PRO A 678 -1.00 5.72 -50.33
CA PRO A 678 -0.86 6.99 -49.64
C PRO A 678 0.63 7.29 -49.47
N ALA A 679 1.03 8.51 -49.80
CA ALA A 679 2.40 8.99 -49.68
C ALA A 679 2.88 8.73 -48.23
N LYS A 680 4.09 8.14 -48.06
CA LYS A 680 4.73 7.98 -46.78
C LYS A 680 4.70 9.31 -46.03
N PRO A 681 4.15 9.34 -44.75
CA PRO A 681 4.09 10.57 -43.98
C PRO A 681 5.52 11.11 -43.80
N LYS A 682 5.71 12.39 -44.08
CA LYS A 682 6.96 13.08 -43.82
C LYS A 682 7.10 13.26 -42.31
N SER A 683 8.22 12.80 -41.74
CA SER A 683 8.55 12.99 -40.33
C SER A 683 8.61 14.49 -40.00
N ALA A 684 7.88 14.91 -38.98
CA ALA A 684 7.90 16.29 -38.48
C ALA A 684 9.16 16.52 -37.65
N ALA A 685 9.98 17.50 -37.99
CA ALA A 685 11.08 17.92 -37.11
C ALA A 685 10.51 18.75 -35.98
N ALA A 686 10.30 18.13 -34.81
CA ALA A 686 9.73 18.78 -33.63
C ALA A 686 10.67 18.74 -32.42
N THR A 687 10.63 19.79 -31.60
CA THR A 687 11.32 19.89 -30.32
C THR A 687 10.31 20.17 -29.22
N VAL A 688 10.49 19.55 -28.04
CA VAL A 688 9.66 19.75 -26.87
C VAL A 688 10.46 20.44 -25.77
N THR A 689 9.91 21.48 -25.18
CA THR A 689 10.48 22.18 -24.02
C THR A 689 9.48 22.12 -22.89
N LEU A 690 9.75 21.29 -21.87
CA LEU A 690 8.90 21.17 -20.69
C LEU A 690 9.21 22.25 -19.66
N THR A 691 8.17 22.75 -18.99
CA THR A 691 8.27 23.73 -17.91
C THR A 691 8.76 23.03 -16.64
N ALA A 692 9.88 23.48 -16.05
CA ALA A 692 10.37 22.91 -14.80
C ALA A 692 9.38 23.16 -13.66
N TRP A 693 9.06 22.12 -12.91
CA TRP A 693 8.28 22.24 -11.67
C TRP A 693 9.12 22.86 -10.56
N ASP A 694 8.70 24.02 -10.05
CA ASP A 694 9.40 24.77 -9.00
C ASP A 694 8.42 25.31 -7.94
N PRO A 695 7.94 24.46 -7.00
CA PRO A 695 7.01 24.88 -5.98
C PRO A 695 7.67 25.83 -4.97
N GLN A 696 6.91 26.88 -4.58
CA GLN A 696 7.39 27.89 -3.64
C GLN A 696 7.02 27.52 -2.21
N THR A 697 7.70 26.51 -1.65
CA THR A 697 7.48 26.01 -0.28
C THR A 697 8.58 26.45 0.68
N PRO A 698 8.27 26.65 1.99
CA PRO A 698 9.29 27.10 2.96
C PRO A 698 10.50 26.19 3.05
N TYR A 699 10.32 24.88 2.95
CA TYR A 699 11.43 23.92 3.03
C TYR A 699 12.31 23.94 1.78
N LEU A 700 11.74 24.14 0.57
CA LEU A 700 12.55 24.31 -0.63
C LEU A 700 13.30 25.64 -0.64
N GLN A 701 12.66 26.69 -0.12
CA GLN A 701 13.33 27.97 0.02
C GLN A 701 14.54 27.84 0.95
N ALA A 702 14.42 27.14 2.08
CA ALA A 702 15.53 26.90 2.99
C ALA A 702 16.69 26.14 2.31
N ILE A 703 16.36 25.10 1.52
CA ILE A 703 17.37 24.35 0.74
C ILE A 703 18.06 25.24 -0.29
N LYS A 704 17.29 26.06 -1.03
CA LYS A 704 17.84 27.00 -2.03
C LYS A 704 18.74 28.08 -1.37
N ASP A 705 18.33 28.58 -0.21
CA ASP A 705 19.10 29.60 0.54
C ASP A 705 20.40 29.01 1.08
N ALA A 706 20.39 27.76 1.59
CA ALA A 706 21.60 27.08 2.03
C ALA A 706 22.61 26.89 0.87
N VAL A 707 22.11 26.49 -0.31
CA VAL A 707 22.95 26.37 -1.52
C VAL A 707 23.45 27.73 -1.98
N LYS A 708 22.62 28.78 -1.94
CA LYS A 708 23.01 30.13 -2.31
C LYS A 708 24.11 30.69 -1.38
N ALA A 709 24.13 30.29 -0.11
CA ALA A 709 25.13 30.69 0.86
C ALA A 709 26.54 30.13 0.55
N LEU A 710 26.67 29.09 -0.31
CA LEU A 710 28.00 28.62 -0.77
C LEU A 710 28.76 29.68 -1.59
N GLY A 711 28.09 30.72 -2.13
CA GLY A 711 28.70 31.73 -2.98
C GLY A 711 29.14 31.19 -4.33
N GLY A 712 29.57 32.10 -5.24
CA GLY A 712 30.19 31.74 -6.51
C GLY A 712 31.69 31.51 -6.37
N GLY A 713 32.24 30.43 -6.93
CA GLY A 713 33.69 30.14 -6.91
C GLY A 713 33.98 28.63 -6.97
N ALA A 714 35.21 28.23 -6.62
CA ALA A 714 35.62 26.81 -6.61
C ALA A 714 34.79 25.89 -5.71
N ASN A 715 34.06 26.45 -4.75
CA ASN A 715 33.17 25.72 -3.83
C ASN A 715 31.78 25.43 -4.40
N ALA A 716 31.42 26.02 -5.53
CA ALA A 716 30.09 25.86 -6.18
C ALA A 716 30.08 24.74 -7.22
N ASN A 717 30.87 23.69 -7.07
CA ASN A 717 30.76 22.50 -7.94
C ASN A 717 29.50 21.69 -7.65
N ALA A 718 29.07 20.88 -8.62
CA ALA A 718 27.81 20.12 -8.51
C ALA A 718 27.75 19.16 -7.31
N ALA A 719 28.89 18.60 -6.87
CA ALA A 719 28.95 17.71 -5.73
C ALA A 719 28.70 18.46 -4.41
N ASN A 720 29.35 19.62 -4.21
CA ASN A 720 29.16 20.44 -3.02
C ASN A 720 27.74 21.01 -2.93
N ILE A 721 27.17 21.40 -4.09
CA ILE A 721 25.77 21.85 -4.16
C ILE A 721 24.82 20.73 -3.68
N ALA A 722 25.02 19.50 -4.18
CA ALA A 722 24.21 18.36 -3.80
C ALA A 722 24.37 18.01 -2.31
N GLU A 723 25.58 18.07 -1.78
CA GLU A 723 25.89 17.78 -0.38
C GLU A 723 25.25 18.80 0.58
N VAL A 724 25.38 20.09 0.32
CA VAL A 724 24.78 21.16 1.14
C VAL A 724 23.26 21.13 1.05
N ALA A 725 22.71 20.93 -0.16
CA ALA A 725 21.27 20.77 -0.35
C ALA A 725 20.72 19.57 0.44
N TYR A 726 21.45 18.44 0.45
CA TYR A 726 21.04 17.25 1.17
C TYR A 726 21.17 17.41 2.69
N ALA A 727 22.20 18.08 3.17
CA ALA A 727 22.34 18.39 4.60
C ALA A 727 21.15 19.23 5.10
N GLU A 728 20.76 20.29 4.36
CA GLU A 728 19.60 21.10 4.72
C GLU A 728 18.27 20.33 4.58
N TYR A 729 18.13 19.50 3.53
CA TYR A 729 16.98 18.59 3.42
C TYR A 729 16.81 17.73 4.68
N LEU A 730 17.89 17.14 5.22
CA LEU A 730 17.83 16.34 6.45
C LEU A 730 17.41 17.17 7.68
N VAL A 731 17.74 18.46 7.72
CA VAL A 731 17.26 19.40 8.76
C VAL A 731 15.76 19.62 8.62
N GLN A 732 15.28 19.95 7.41
CA GLN A 732 13.87 20.20 7.13
C GLN A 732 13.03 18.95 7.33
N ARG A 733 13.55 17.78 7.02
CA ARG A 733 12.88 16.48 7.20
C ARG A 733 12.45 16.25 8.65
N LYS A 734 13.20 16.72 9.65
CA LYS A 734 12.79 16.60 11.08
C LYS A 734 11.42 17.22 11.34
N LYS A 735 11.05 18.27 10.58
CA LYS A 735 9.79 19.00 10.71
C LYS A 735 8.70 18.45 9.78
N TYR A 736 9.08 18.00 8.58
CA TYR A 736 8.12 17.66 7.51
C TYR A 736 8.08 16.16 7.18
N ALA A 737 8.67 15.27 8.02
CA ALA A 737 8.80 13.83 7.76
C ALA A 737 7.46 13.11 7.46
N ALA A 738 6.33 13.60 7.99
CA ALA A 738 5.01 13.04 7.76
C ALA A 738 4.30 13.59 6.49
N SER A 739 4.93 14.54 5.78
CA SER A 739 4.34 15.20 4.60
C SER A 739 4.79 14.52 3.30
N PRO A 740 3.92 13.84 2.55
CA PRO A 740 4.26 13.29 1.24
C PRO A 740 4.72 14.36 0.24
N ALA A 741 4.08 15.54 0.27
CA ALA A 741 4.44 16.66 -0.60
C ALA A 741 5.90 17.12 -0.41
N PHE A 742 6.40 17.07 0.82
CA PHE A 742 7.79 17.40 1.13
C PHE A 742 8.79 16.53 0.34
N TYR A 743 8.58 15.21 0.35
CA TYR A 743 9.47 14.29 -0.37
C TYR A 743 9.37 14.46 -1.88
N LEU A 744 8.16 14.67 -2.41
CA LEU A 744 7.93 14.88 -3.83
C LEU A 744 8.63 16.15 -4.34
N ASP A 745 8.45 17.26 -3.64
CA ASP A 745 9.02 18.56 -4.00
C ASP A 745 10.55 18.56 -3.88
N CYS A 746 11.09 18.01 -2.77
CA CYS A 746 12.53 17.87 -2.58
C CYS A 746 13.19 16.95 -3.61
N ALA A 747 12.56 15.82 -3.95
CA ALA A 747 13.06 14.96 -5.03
C ALA A 747 13.08 15.69 -6.37
N GLY A 748 12.04 16.48 -6.69
CA GLY A 748 11.99 17.35 -7.86
C GLY A 748 13.17 18.32 -7.91
N TYR A 749 13.51 18.95 -6.78
CA TYR A 749 14.68 19.83 -6.66
C TYR A 749 15.99 19.06 -6.96
N PHE A 750 16.19 17.87 -6.34
CA PHE A 750 17.40 17.06 -6.58
C PHE A 750 17.51 16.56 -8.03
N PHE A 751 16.38 16.24 -8.71
CA PHE A 751 16.39 15.96 -10.15
C PHE A 751 16.82 17.21 -10.95
N GLY A 752 16.34 18.39 -10.59
CA GLY A 752 16.68 19.67 -11.22
C GLY A 752 18.18 19.98 -11.19
N ILE A 753 18.82 19.72 -10.06
CA ILE A 753 20.28 19.90 -9.91
C ILE A 753 21.11 18.68 -10.39
N LYS A 754 20.46 17.71 -11.06
CA LYS A 754 21.06 16.48 -11.61
C LYS A 754 21.70 15.54 -10.54
N ALA A 755 21.29 15.66 -9.28
CA ALA A 755 21.68 14.77 -8.19
C ALA A 755 20.74 13.53 -8.14
N LYS A 756 20.71 12.75 -9.23
CA LYS A 756 19.75 11.65 -9.46
C LYS A 756 19.69 10.64 -8.29
N ALA A 757 20.84 10.18 -7.77
CA ALA A 757 20.89 9.21 -6.67
C ALA A 757 20.22 9.73 -5.39
N LEU A 758 20.39 11.03 -5.07
CA LEU A 758 19.72 11.68 -3.94
C LEU A 758 18.22 11.86 -4.22
N ALA A 759 17.84 12.24 -5.43
CA ALA A 759 16.44 12.38 -5.81
C ALA A 759 15.67 11.05 -5.64
N VAL A 760 16.23 9.93 -6.13
CA VAL A 760 15.65 8.58 -5.97
C VAL A 760 15.58 8.19 -4.50
N ARG A 761 16.62 8.45 -3.71
CA ARG A 761 16.61 8.23 -2.25
C ARG A 761 15.49 9.02 -1.56
N VAL A 762 15.36 10.29 -1.87
CA VAL A 762 14.33 11.17 -1.27
C VAL A 762 12.93 10.73 -1.65
N ILE A 763 12.66 10.45 -2.94
CA ILE A 763 11.31 10.05 -3.38
C ILE A 763 10.91 8.69 -2.82
N SER A 764 11.84 7.77 -2.61
CA SER A 764 11.55 6.44 -2.08
C SER A 764 11.03 6.45 -0.63
N ASN A 765 11.23 7.55 0.14
CA ASN A 765 10.57 7.72 1.44
C ASN A 765 9.04 7.75 1.35
N LEU A 766 8.45 8.07 0.19
CA LEU A 766 6.99 7.98 0.02
C LEU A 766 6.47 6.56 0.26
N ALA A 767 7.24 5.55 -0.14
CA ALA A 767 6.90 4.16 0.13
C ALA A 767 6.98 3.82 1.63
N GLU A 768 7.92 4.45 2.37
CA GLU A 768 8.08 4.28 3.82
C GLU A 768 6.95 4.90 4.65
N LEU A 769 6.20 5.86 4.11
CA LEU A 769 5.04 6.44 4.81
C LEU A 769 3.89 5.43 5.00
N ARG A 770 3.95 4.25 4.34
CA ARG A 770 3.05 3.09 4.53
C ARG A 770 1.57 3.42 4.40
N LEU A 771 1.26 4.39 3.58
CA LEU A 771 -0.11 4.90 3.48
C LEU A 771 -1.02 3.99 2.64
N ASP A 772 -0.48 2.96 1.95
CA ASP A 772 -1.19 2.10 0.97
C ASP A 772 -2.17 2.90 0.09
N ASP A 773 -1.82 4.18 -0.13
CA ASP A 773 -2.56 5.10 -0.98
C ASP A 773 -2.13 4.88 -2.43
N PRO A 774 -3.01 4.37 -3.29
CA PRO A 774 -2.65 4.07 -4.68
C PRO A 774 -2.26 5.31 -5.49
N GLY A 775 -2.83 6.48 -5.18
CA GLY A 775 -2.47 7.74 -5.83
C GLY A 775 -1.03 8.14 -5.49
N MET A 776 -0.67 8.11 -4.21
CA MET A 776 0.69 8.40 -3.76
C MET A 776 1.71 7.41 -4.33
N LEU A 777 1.41 6.11 -4.31
CA LEU A 777 2.28 5.08 -4.90
C LEU A 777 2.44 5.30 -6.42
N ARG A 778 1.36 5.65 -7.13
CA ARG A 778 1.38 5.97 -8.56
C ARG A 778 2.26 7.19 -8.83
N THR A 779 2.12 8.26 -8.06
CA THR A 779 2.98 9.46 -8.15
C THR A 779 4.45 9.12 -7.94
N CYS A 780 4.77 8.31 -6.91
CA CYS A 780 6.14 7.83 -6.66
C CYS A 780 6.69 7.08 -7.88
N ALA A 781 5.92 6.14 -8.43
CA ALA A 781 6.31 5.36 -9.61
C ALA A 781 6.50 6.22 -10.87
N TRP A 782 5.64 7.22 -11.10
CA TRP A 782 5.79 8.15 -12.24
C TRP A 782 7.08 8.96 -12.14
N ARG A 783 7.44 9.44 -10.94
CA ARG A 783 8.72 10.17 -10.75
C ARG A 783 9.94 9.27 -10.93
N LEU A 784 9.88 8.01 -10.46
CA LEU A 784 10.92 7.03 -10.71
C LEU A 784 11.04 6.69 -12.20
N ARG A 785 9.93 6.50 -12.91
CA ARG A 785 9.89 6.30 -14.35
C ARG A 785 10.50 7.48 -15.11
N GLU A 786 10.15 8.73 -14.76
CA GLU A 786 10.72 9.95 -15.32
C GLU A 786 12.24 10.01 -15.13
N ALA A 787 12.74 9.49 -13.99
CA ALA A 787 14.17 9.37 -13.73
C ALA A 787 14.85 8.19 -14.43
N GLY A 788 14.09 7.29 -15.09
CA GLY A 788 14.59 6.07 -15.73
C GLY A 788 14.90 4.93 -14.75
N GLU A 789 14.40 5.01 -13.50
CA GLU A 789 14.48 3.97 -12.48
C GLU A 789 13.32 2.98 -12.62
N TYR A 790 13.29 2.27 -13.75
CA TYR A 790 12.15 1.43 -14.13
C TYR A 790 11.92 0.26 -13.21
N ASP A 791 12.96 -0.35 -12.64
CA ASP A 791 12.81 -1.52 -11.75
C ASP A 791 12.05 -1.14 -10.48
N ALA A 792 12.45 -0.05 -9.83
CA ALA A 792 11.75 0.47 -8.65
C ALA A 792 10.33 0.97 -9.00
N ALA A 793 10.14 1.61 -10.17
CA ALA A 793 8.83 2.04 -10.63
C ALA A 793 7.89 0.85 -10.86
N LEU A 794 8.38 -0.23 -11.50
CA LEU A 794 7.61 -1.45 -11.77
C LEU A 794 7.22 -2.17 -10.49
N ALA A 795 8.12 -2.27 -9.50
CA ALA A 795 7.81 -2.84 -8.19
C ALA A 795 6.60 -2.13 -7.55
N ILE A 796 6.62 -0.80 -7.54
CA ILE A 796 5.52 0.01 -7.00
C ILE A 796 4.24 -0.15 -7.86
N LEU A 797 4.33 -0.12 -9.19
CA LEU A 797 3.17 -0.24 -10.07
C LEU A 797 2.51 -1.63 -10.01
N ARG A 798 3.29 -2.70 -9.84
CA ARG A 798 2.74 -4.04 -9.56
C ARG A 798 1.98 -4.07 -8.24
N LYS A 799 2.48 -3.37 -7.20
CA LYS A 799 1.74 -3.18 -5.95
C LYS A 799 0.45 -2.38 -6.21
N VAL A 800 0.48 -1.31 -7.00
CA VAL A 800 -0.73 -0.54 -7.39
C VAL A 800 -1.72 -1.43 -8.14
N ALA A 801 -1.28 -2.26 -9.09
CA ALA A 801 -2.15 -3.17 -9.83
C ALA A 801 -2.80 -4.25 -8.94
N LYS A 802 -2.12 -4.68 -7.88
CA LYS A 802 -2.69 -5.55 -6.83
C LYS A 802 -3.68 -4.81 -5.93
N LEU A 803 -3.40 -3.55 -5.60
CA LEU A 803 -4.30 -2.71 -4.79
C LEU A 803 -5.55 -2.26 -5.56
N ARG A 804 -5.45 -2.15 -6.89
CA ARG A 804 -6.49 -1.64 -7.80
C ARG A 804 -6.65 -2.54 -9.05
N PRO A 805 -6.98 -3.82 -8.87
CA PRO A 805 -7.14 -4.74 -10.00
C PRO A 805 -8.37 -4.44 -10.86
N GLU A 806 -9.32 -3.65 -10.36
CA GLU A 806 -10.53 -3.19 -11.05
C GLU A 806 -10.33 -1.93 -11.90
N GLU A 807 -9.14 -1.35 -11.89
CA GLU A 807 -8.82 -0.11 -12.61
C GLU A 807 -7.97 -0.39 -13.86
N PRO A 808 -8.43 0.00 -15.06
CA PRO A 808 -7.64 -0.17 -16.29
C PRO A 808 -6.32 0.62 -16.25
N HIS A 809 -6.30 1.76 -15.53
CA HIS A 809 -5.11 2.61 -15.37
C HIS A 809 -3.95 1.88 -14.70
N SER A 810 -4.22 1.00 -13.72
CA SER A 810 -3.18 0.23 -13.04
C SER A 810 -2.39 -0.64 -14.01
N PHE A 811 -3.08 -1.24 -14.99
CA PHE A 811 -2.45 -2.07 -16.03
C PHE A 811 -1.83 -1.22 -17.14
N ARG A 812 -2.44 -0.08 -17.49
CA ARG A 812 -1.86 0.85 -18.46
C ARG A 812 -0.56 1.47 -17.96
N ASP A 813 -0.49 1.94 -16.70
CA ASP A 813 0.73 2.50 -16.11
C ASP A 813 1.86 1.47 -16.07
N LEU A 814 1.53 0.23 -15.71
CA LEU A 814 2.46 -0.90 -15.74
C LEU A 814 2.97 -1.16 -17.17
N ALA A 815 2.05 -1.20 -18.16
CA ALA A 815 2.37 -1.42 -19.55
C ALA A 815 3.28 -0.32 -20.14
N ILE A 816 3.00 0.95 -19.83
CA ILE A 816 3.84 2.08 -20.29
C ILE A 816 5.26 1.95 -19.76
N THR A 817 5.42 1.60 -18.48
CA THR A 817 6.73 1.49 -17.84
C THR A 817 7.52 0.29 -18.36
N LEU A 818 6.85 -0.84 -18.61
CA LEU A 818 7.43 -2.03 -19.26
C LEU A 818 7.81 -1.74 -20.72
N ASP A 819 6.97 -1.00 -21.48
CA ASP A 819 7.28 -0.56 -22.84
C ASP A 819 8.56 0.29 -22.88
N GLU A 820 8.69 1.24 -21.94
CA GLU A 820 9.87 2.11 -21.85
C GLU A 820 11.14 1.34 -21.50
N ARG A 821 11.08 0.44 -20.50
CA ARG A 821 12.20 -0.43 -20.13
C ARG A 821 12.55 -1.41 -21.26
N GLY A 822 11.54 -2.04 -21.85
CA GLY A 822 11.71 -2.98 -22.95
C GLY A 822 12.34 -2.37 -24.18
N ARG A 823 12.02 -1.11 -24.52
CA ARG A 823 12.67 -0.36 -25.60
C ARG A 823 14.11 0.02 -25.26
N ARG A 824 14.39 0.45 -24.01
CA ARG A 824 15.73 0.83 -23.57
C ARG A 824 16.69 -0.38 -23.57
N ASP A 825 16.23 -1.52 -23.04
CA ASP A 825 17.07 -2.69 -22.75
C ASP A 825 16.96 -3.78 -23.86
N ALA A 826 16.16 -3.52 -24.92
CA ALA A 826 15.81 -4.51 -25.96
C ALA A 826 15.28 -5.84 -25.36
N SER A 827 14.48 -5.74 -24.29
CA SER A 827 13.93 -6.90 -23.55
C SER A 827 12.63 -7.39 -24.20
N ALA A 828 12.70 -8.56 -24.86
CA ALA A 828 11.53 -9.17 -25.46
C ALA A 828 10.47 -9.56 -24.41
N ALA A 829 10.90 -9.94 -23.20
CA ALA A 829 10.01 -10.29 -22.09
C ALA A 829 9.19 -9.08 -21.63
N ASP A 830 9.84 -7.94 -21.41
CA ASP A 830 9.16 -6.70 -21.01
C ASP A 830 8.17 -6.23 -22.07
N VAL A 831 8.57 -6.30 -23.36
CA VAL A 831 7.69 -5.93 -24.48
C VAL A 831 6.46 -6.84 -24.54
N ALA A 832 6.62 -8.14 -24.33
CA ALA A 832 5.50 -9.08 -24.30
C ALA A 832 4.58 -8.83 -23.08
N GLU A 833 5.14 -8.57 -21.90
CA GLU A 833 4.37 -8.23 -20.69
C GLU A 833 3.64 -6.88 -20.86
N ALA A 834 4.28 -5.88 -21.48
CA ALA A 834 3.66 -4.61 -21.80
C ALA A 834 2.44 -4.78 -22.73
N MET A 835 2.59 -5.55 -23.83
CA MET A 835 1.50 -5.85 -24.73
C MET A 835 0.34 -6.55 -24.03
N ALA A 836 0.62 -7.51 -23.14
CA ALA A 836 -0.40 -8.23 -22.37
C ALA A 836 -1.16 -7.28 -21.42
N ASN A 837 -0.46 -6.36 -20.75
CA ASN A 837 -1.09 -5.38 -19.86
C ASN A 837 -1.90 -4.32 -20.61
N TYR A 838 -1.45 -3.81 -21.76
CA TYR A 838 -2.26 -2.96 -22.63
C TYR A 838 -3.51 -3.68 -23.11
N HIS A 839 -3.38 -4.95 -23.53
CA HIS A 839 -4.52 -5.77 -23.93
C HIS A 839 -5.52 -5.96 -22.78
N LYS A 840 -5.05 -6.23 -21.59
CA LYS A 840 -5.88 -6.34 -20.39
C LYS A 840 -6.62 -5.04 -20.09
N ALA A 841 -5.92 -3.90 -20.13
CA ALA A 841 -6.52 -2.58 -19.91
C ALA A 841 -7.60 -2.26 -20.96
N ALA A 842 -7.42 -2.70 -22.22
CA ALA A 842 -8.34 -2.45 -23.32
C ALA A 842 -9.58 -3.35 -23.30
N PHE A 843 -9.41 -4.68 -23.14
CA PHE A 843 -10.46 -5.66 -23.45
C PHE A 843 -11.15 -6.30 -22.25
N THR A 844 -10.78 -5.94 -21.02
CA THR A 844 -11.53 -6.31 -19.82
C THR A 844 -12.79 -5.45 -19.71
N ALA A 845 -13.95 -6.05 -19.47
CA ALA A 845 -15.20 -5.34 -19.31
C ALA A 845 -15.28 -4.68 -17.93
N TRP A 846 -14.61 -3.58 -17.76
CA TRP A 846 -14.52 -2.83 -16.52
C TRP A 846 -15.91 -2.33 -16.06
N LYS A 847 -16.11 -2.27 -14.74
CA LYS A 847 -17.32 -1.69 -14.13
C LYS A 847 -17.26 -0.18 -13.94
N ARG A 848 -16.03 0.39 -14.01
CA ARG A 848 -15.79 1.81 -13.76
C ARG A 848 -16.32 2.70 -14.86
N GLU A 849 -16.88 3.82 -14.46
CA GLU A 849 -17.16 4.94 -15.33
C GLU A 849 -15.86 5.43 -16.01
N ASN A 850 -15.94 5.87 -17.26
CA ASN A 850 -14.80 6.32 -18.07
C ASN A 850 -13.73 5.25 -18.43
N ALA A 851 -13.85 4.00 -17.96
CA ALA A 851 -12.91 2.94 -18.32
C ALA A 851 -12.79 2.71 -19.83
N LEU A 852 -13.87 3.00 -20.58
CA LEU A 852 -13.89 2.90 -22.05
C LEU A 852 -12.82 3.79 -22.72
N TRP A 853 -12.58 4.98 -22.18
CA TRP A 853 -11.62 5.91 -22.75
C TRP A 853 -10.17 5.47 -22.51
N THR A 854 -9.88 4.96 -21.33
CA THR A 854 -8.58 4.30 -21.06
C THR A 854 -8.36 3.09 -21.97
N ALA A 855 -9.41 2.34 -22.28
CA ALA A 855 -9.33 1.20 -23.19
C ALA A 855 -8.98 1.64 -24.62
N ILE A 856 -9.59 2.69 -25.16
CA ILE A 856 -9.27 3.25 -26.48
C ILE A 856 -7.79 3.66 -26.56
N VAL A 857 -7.32 4.40 -25.55
CA VAL A 857 -5.92 4.81 -25.46
C VAL A 857 -4.98 3.60 -25.37
N SER A 858 -5.35 2.59 -24.62
CA SER A 858 -4.55 1.36 -24.50
C SER A 858 -4.48 0.57 -25.82
N ILE A 859 -5.53 0.60 -26.66
CA ILE A 859 -5.50 0.02 -28.01
C ILE A 859 -4.52 0.80 -28.91
N GLU A 860 -4.50 2.13 -28.85
CA GLU A 860 -3.56 2.95 -29.59
C GLU A 860 -2.10 2.63 -29.20
N GLU A 861 -1.82 2.58 -27.89
CA GLU A 861 -0.51 2.27 -27.34
C GLU A 861 -0.06 0.83 -27.67
N LEU A 862 -0.97 -0.13 -27.60
CA LEU A 862 -0.71 -1.51 -28.01
C LEU A 862 -0.33 -1.61 -29.48
N ASN A 863 -1.09 -0.96 -30.38
CA ASN A 863 -0.79 -0.96 -31.83
C ASN A 863 0.55 -0.27 -32.13
N ALA A 864 0.90 0.80 -31.43
CA ALA A 864 2.19 1.48 -31.58
C ALA A 864 3.35 0.58 -31.12
N LEU A 865 3.19 -0.15 -30.00
CA LEU A 865 4.19 -1.09 -29.50
C LEU A 865 4.36 -2.30 -30.42
N ILE A 866 3.26 -2.87 -30.96
CA ILE A 866 3.31 -3.96 -31.94
C ILE A 866 4.06 -3.49 -33.19
N ALA A 867 3.76 -2.30 -33.71
CA ALA A 867 4.44 -1.75 -34.87
C ALA A 867 5.93 -1.47 -34.61
N TRP A 868 6.28 -0.96 -33.41
CA TRP A 868 7.67 -0.79 -33.01
C TRP A 868 8.40 -2.13 -32.91
N SER A 869 7.83 -3.12 -32.22
CA SER A 869 8.40 -4.45 -32.03
C SER A 869 8.65 -5.16 -33.36
N GLY A 870 7.74 -5.00 -34.34
CA GLY A 870 7.89 -5.58 -35.70
C GLY A 870 9.03 -4.95 -36.52
N ARG A 871 9.52 -3.76 -36.12
CA ARG A 871 10.69 -3.12 -36.74
C ARG A 871 12.02 -3.51 -36.09
N GLN A 872 11.99 -4.19 -34.93
CA GLN A 872 13.19 -4.58 -34.21
C GLN A 872 13.74 -5.93 -34.71
N LYS A 873 15.06 -6.12 -34.56
CA LYS A 873 15.71 -7.41 -34.79
C LYS A 873 15.80 -8.16 -33.48
N TRP A 874 14.92 -9.13 -33.30
CA TRP A 874 14.92 -9.99 -32.12
C TRP A 874 15.82 -11.23 -32.36
N PRO A 875 16.46 -11.78 -31.31
CA PRO A 875 17.13 -13.08 -31.42
C PRO A 875 16.15 -14.17 -31.87
N GLU A 876 16.64 -15.16 -32.62
CA GLU A 876 15.81 -16.25 -33.11
C GLU A 876 15.08 -16.96 -31.97
N GLY A 877 13.77 -17.16 -32.12
CA GLY A 877 12.91 -17.75 -31.11
C GLY A 877 12.50 -16.84 -29.94
N ASN A 878 13.03 -15.62 -29.85
CA ASN A 878 12.75 -14.69 -28.73
C ASN A 878 11.94 -13.45 -29.15
N GLN A 879 11.17 -13.54 -30.22
CA GLN A 879 10.31 -12.44 -30.67
C GLN A 879 9.10 -12.28 -29.75
N PRO A 880 8.78 -11.07 -29.24
CA PRO A 880 7.58 -10.83 -28.45
C PRO A 880 6.32 -11.18 -29.24
N LYS A 881 5.45 -12.00 -28.66
CA LYS A 881 4.16 -12.35 -29.29
C LYS A 881 3.13 -11.31 -28.92
N ALA A 882 2.52 -10.70 -29.93
CA ALA A 882 1.35 -9.85 -29.72
C ALA A 882 0.16 -10.72 -29.26
N PRO A 883 -0.67 -10.24 -28.31
CA PRO A 883 -1.86 -10.92 -27.88
C PRO A 883 -2.86 -11.10 -29.04
N GLU A 884 -3.68 -12.13 -28.97
CA GLU A 884 -4.79 -12.31 -29.93
C GLU A 884 -5.80 -11.17 -29.75
N MET A 885 -6.13 -10.52 -30.87
CA MET A 885 -7.01 -9.37 -30.94
C MET A 885 -7.74 -9.38 -32.27
N ASP A 886 -9.04 -9.04 -32.25
CA ASP A 886 -9.83 -8.88 -33.48
C ASP A 886 -9.14 -7.92 -34.45
N ALA A 887 -9.10 -8.30 -35.74
CA ALA A 887 -8.48 -7.52 -36.82
C ALA A 887 -9.04 -6.08 -36.91
N ALA A 888 -10.29 -5.87 -36.51
CA ALA A 888 -10.93 -4.55 -36.47
C ALA A 888 -10.18 -3.54 -35.56
N TYR A 889 -9.49 -4.03 -34.52
CA TYR A 889 -8.72 -3.19 -33.60
C TYR A 889 -7.25 -3.01 -34.01
N ARG A 890 -6.77 -3.74 -35.04
CA ARG A 890 -5.37 -3.69 -35.49
C ARG A 890 -5.14 -2.56 -36.50
N LYS A 891 -5.02 -1.36 -35.98
CA LYS A 891 -4.74 -0.18 -36.79
C LYS A 891 -3.76 0.75 -36.05
N LEU A 892 -2.60 1.00 -36.64
CA LEU A 892 -1.68 2.05 -36.18
C LEU A 892 -2.25 3.42 -36.62
N LEU A 893 -2.43 4.29 -35.63
CA LEU A 893 -2.83 5.70 -35.82
C LEU A 893 -1.60 6.56 -35.55
N ASP A 894 -0.71 6.72 -36.54
CA ASP A 894 0.51 7.51 -36.39
C ASP A 894 0.21 9.01 -36.43
N LEU A 895 0.95 9.79 -35.65
CA LEU A 895 0.68 11.20 -35.41
C LEU A 895 1.98 12.01 -35.40
N ASP A 896 1.91 13.29 -35.88
CA ASP A 896 3.01 14.23 -35.70
C ASP A 896 3.20 14.65 -34.24
N VAL A 897 2.08 14.90 -33.54
CA VAL A 897 2.07 15.26 -32.11
C VAL A 897 0.97 14.49 -31.40
N ARG A 898 1.30 13.88 -30.26
CA ARG A 898 0.37 13.30 -29.28
C ARG A 898 0.75 13.80 -27.91
N ILE A 899 -0.23 14.27 -27.15
CA ILE A 899 -0.06 14.71 -25.77
C ILE A 899 -1.06 13.94 -24.93
N ALA A 900 -0.61 13.20 -23.90
CA ALA A 900 -1.45 12.48 -22.98
C ALA A 900 -1.24 13.03 -21.57
N LEU A 901 -2.32 13.45 -20.90
CA LEU A 901 -2.33 13.97 -19.55
C LEU A 901 -3.10 13.01 -18.64
N ALA A 902 -2.44 12.47 -17.61
CA ALA A 902 -3.04 11.61 -16.59
C ALA A 902 -2.79 12.20 -15.18
N TRP A 903 -3.59 11.80 -14.19
CA TRP A 903 -3.48 12.26 -12.81
C TRP A 903 -3.64 11.13 -11.80
N ASP A 904 -3.18 11.35 -10.56
CA ASP A 904 -3.06 10.35 -9.50
C ASP A 904 -4.32 10.14 -8.64
N THR A 905 -5.35 10.96 -8.85
CA THR A 905 -6.54 11.01 -7.99
C THR A 905 -7.80 10.64 -8.75
N ASP A 906 -8.68 9.84 -8.10
CA ASP A 906 -10.05 9.58 -8.58
C ASP A 906 -10.97 10.79 -8.31
N ASN A 907 -12.13 10.87 -8.95
CA ASN A 907 -13.11 11.97 -8.78
C ASN A 907 -12.49 13.38 -8.92
N THR A 908 -11.51 13.50 -9.79
CA THR A 908 -10.77 14.72 -10.06
C THR A 908 -10.95 15.12 -11.51
N ASP A 909 -11.15 16.40 -11.73
CA ASP A 909 -11.37 17.02 -13.02
C ASP A 909 -10.16 17.87 -13.38
N VAL A 910 -9.39 17.41 -14.39
CA VAL A 910 -8.20 18.09 -14.92
C VAL A 910 -8.27 18.14 -16.43
N ASP A 911 -8.49 19.32 -16.97
CA ASP A 911 -8.58 19.54 -18.41
C ASP A 911 -7.22 19.75 -19.07
N LEU A 912 -7.01 19.08 -20.20
CA LEU A 912 -5.90 19.37 -21.12
C LEU A 912 -6.29 20.52 -22.04
N HIS A 913 -5.43 21.51 -22.16
CA HIS A 913 -5.56 22.63 -23.10
C HIS A 913 -4.35 22.69 -24.02
N VAL A 914 -4.58 22.84 -25.31
CA VAL A 914 -3.50 23.03 -26.32
C VAL A 914 -3.81 24.22 -27.18
N LEU A 915 -2.99 25.27 -27.08
CA LEU A 915 -3.07 26.44 -27.94
C LEU A 915 -2.20 26.19 -29.19
N GLU A 916 -2.84 26.09 -30.34
CA GLU A 916 -2.18 25.84 -31.63
C GLU A 916 -1.47 27.10 -32.17
N PRO A 917 -0.54 26.97 -33.16
CA PRO A 917 0.21 28.09 -33.68
C PRO A 917 -0.62 29.21 -34.34
N ASP A 918 -1.83 28.89 -34.78
CA ASP A 918 -2.76 29.87 -35.35
C ASP A 918 -3.63 30.62 -34.34
N GLY A 919 -3.43 30.33 -33.04
CA GLY A 919 -4.15 30.92 -31.92
C GLY A 919 -5.45 30.21 -31.55
N GLU A 920 -5.79 29.10 -32.23
CA GLU A 920 -6.95 28.28 -31.88
C GLU A 920 -6.63 27.35 -30.68
N GLU A 921 -7.52 27.26 -29.69
CA GLU A 921 -7.34 26.47 -28.50
C GLU A 921 -8.19 25.18 -28.55
N ALA A 922 -7.56 24.02 -28.50
CA ALA A 922 -8.19 22.72 -28.30
C ALA A 922 -8.39 22.44 -26.81
N TYR A 923 -9.61 22.16 -26.39
CA TYR A 923 -9.99 21.80 -25.00
C TYR A 923 -11.36 21.11 -24.99
N TYR A 924 -11.89 20.74 -23.83
CA TYR A 924 -13.11 19.92 -23.71
C TYR A 924 -14.35 20.49 -24.45
N GLN A 925 -14.52 21.83 -24.57
CA GLN A 925 -15.64 22.44 -25.31
C GLN A 925 -15.33 22.65 -26.80
N HIS A 926 -14.05 22.67 -27.18
CA HIS A 926 -13.60 22.84 -28.55
C HIS A 926 -12.67 21.68 -28.94
N LYS A 927 -13.28 20.52 -29.21
CA LYS A 927 -12.55 19.26 -29.40
C LYS A 927 -11.86 19.11 -30.76
N LEU A 928 -12.32 19.77 -31.77
CA LEU A 928 -11.75 19.69 -33.15
C LEU A 928 -11.40 21.08 -33.64
N THR A 929 -10.10 21.33 -33.84
CA THR A 929 -9.64 22.60 -34.39
C THR A 929 -9.75 22.65 -35.90
N SER A 930 -9.74 23.87 -36.48
CA SER A 930 -9.80 24.09 -37.92
C SER A 930 -8.60 23.47 -38.65
N THR A 931 -7.49 23.22 -37.97
CA THR A 931 -6.29 22.61 -38.52
C THR A 931 -6.24 21.09 -38.28
N GLY A 932 -7.31 20.49 -37.71
CA GLY A 932 -7.45 19.05 -37.50
C GLY A 932 -6.81 18.55 -36.21
N GLY A 933 -6.52 19.42 -35.23
CA GLY A 933 -6.19 18.97 -33.85
C GLY A 933 -7.44 18.39 -33.17
N PHE A 934 -7.28 17.30 -32.50
CA PHE A 934 -8.39 16.57 -31.87
C PHE A 934 -8.14 16.37 -30.37
N MET A 935 -9.04 16.94 -29.56
CA MET A 935 -9.11 16.71 -28.12
C MET A 935 -10.04 15.53 -27.84
N THR A 936 -9.60 14.58 -27.06
CA THR A 936 -10.39 13.37 -26.75
C THR A 936 -11.54 13.65 -25.78
N HIS A 937 -11.94 12.67 -25.00
CA HIS A 937 -13.04 12.83 -24.04
C HIS A 937 -12.61 13.63 -22.82
N ASP A 938 -13.51 14.47 -22.36
CA ASP A 938 -13.48 15.15 -21.09
C ASP A 938 -13.73 14.13 -19.96
N ILE A 939 -12.74 13.96 -19.08
CA ILE A 939 -12.77 12.99 -17.98
C ILE A 939 -12.90 13.72 -16.65
N THR A 940 -14.12 13.94 -16.20
CA THR A 940 -14.45 14.63 -14.95
C THR A 940 -14.38 13.72 -13.71
N THR A 941 -14.22 12.40 -13.90
CA THR A 941 -14.05 11.38 -12.86
C THR A 941 -13.07 10.30 -13.33
N GLY A 942 -12.17 9.84 -12.47
CA GLY A 942 -11.12 8.87 -12.81
C GLY A 942 -9.74 9.52 -12.86
N TYR A 943 -8.80 8.88 -13.56
CA TYR A 943 -7.37 9.22 -13.58
C TYR A 943 -6.89 9.77 -14.94
N GLY A 944 -7.80 10.13 -15.82
CA GLY A 944 -7.47 10.41 -17.21
C GLY A 944 -7.36 9.11 -18.04
N PRO A 945 -6.53 9.07 -19.13
CA PRO A 945 -5.88 10.22 -19.68
C PRO A 945 -6.80 11.06 -20.57
N GLU A 946 -6.59 12.37 -20.57
CA GLU A 946 -7.04 13.22 -21.67
C GLU A 946 -5.94 13.35 -22.72
N GLU A 947 -6.31 13.40 -23.99
CA GLU A 947 -5.34 13.44 -25.06
C GLU A 947 -5.65 14.52 -26.10
N TYR A 948 -4.56 15.14 -26.59
CA TYR A 948 -4.55 15.90 -27.80
C TYR A 948 -3.80 15.16 -28.90
N LEU A 949 -4.43 15.00 -30.05
CA LEU A 949 -3.96 14.23 -31.21
C LEU A 949 -3.85 15.10 -32.45
N LYS A 950 -2.71 15.07 -33.13
CA LYS A 950 -2.47 15.84 -34.34
C LYS A 950 -1.75 15.01 -35.41
N LYS A 951 -2.44 14.68 -36.51
CA LYS A 951 -1.89 13.82 -37.58
C LYS A 951 -0.98 14.59 -38.56
N ASP A 952 -1.32 15.84 -38.86
CA ASP A 952 -0.53 16.75 -39.71
C ASP A 952 -0.38 18.07 -38.95
N ALA A 953 0.79 18.28 -38.35
CA ALA A 953 1.04 19.43 -37.50
C ALA A 953 1.60 20.62 -38.28
N PRO A 954 0.87 21.74 -38.40
CA PRO A 954 1.42 22.99 -38.91
C PRO A 954 2.66 23.43 -38.14
N LYS A 955 3.60 24.05 -38.86
CA LYS A 955 4.81 24.63 -38.25
C LYS A 955 4.43 25.72 -37.26
N GLY A 956 5.12 25.73 -36.12
CA GLY A 956 4.93 26.71 -35.05
C GLY A 956 4.97 26.09 -33.63
N VAL A 957 4.54 26.87 -32.65
CA VAL A 957 4.57 26.50 -31.25
C VAL A 957 3.17 26.12 -30.78
N TYR A 958 3.06 24.91 -30.24
CA TYR A 958 1.87 24.40 -29.53
C TYR A 958 2.12 24.57 -28.05
N LYS A 959 1.32 25.39 -27.34
CA LYS A 959 1.43 25.59 -25.90
C LYS A 959 0.53 24.63 -25.21
N VAL A 960 1.09 23.85 -24.29
CA VAL A 960 0.41 22.80 -23.53
C VAL A 960 0.16 23.28 -22.10
N LEU A 961 -1.09 23.25 -21.65
CA LEU A 961 -1.49 23.66 -20.32
C LEU A 961 -2.39 22.59 -19.68
N ALA A 962 -2.32 22.48 -18.36
CA ALA A 962 -3.29 21.74 -17.56
C ALA A 962 -4.15 22.75 -16.78
N ASN A 963 -5.46 22.53 -16.76
CA ASN A 963 -6.41 23.30 -15.94
C ASN A 963 -6.99 22.38 -14.87
N TYR A 964 -6.73 22.69 -13.61
CA TYR A 964 -7.30 21.96 -12.51
C TYR A 964 -8.65 22.56 -12.10
N PHE A 965 -9.74 21.93 -12.52
CA PHE A 965 -11.09 22.43 -12.24
C PHE A 965 -11.54 22.12 -10.81
N GLY A 966 -11.20 20.95 -10.28
CA GLY A 966 -11.49 20.57 -8.92
C GLY A 966 -11.34 19.09 -8.62
N SER A 967 -11.34 18.73 -7.34
CA SER A 967 -11.43 17.35 -6.87
C SER A 967 -12.51 17.22 -5.80
N ARG A 968 -13.28 16.15 -5.90
CA ARG A 968 -14.22 15.74 -4.85
C ARG A 968 -13.55 14.79 -3.86
N GLN A 969 -12.32 14.38 -4.13
CA GLN A 969 -11.51 13.53 -3.28
C GLN A 969 -10.45 14.38 -2.56
N GLN A 970 -10.31 14.19 -1.26
CA GLN A 970 -9.20 14.77 -0.51
C GLN A 970 -8.03 13.79 -0.52
N THR A 971 -6.85 14.27 -0.88
CA THR A 971 -5.64 13.47 -1.00
C THR A 971 -4.54 13.95 -0.06
N LEU A 972 -3.64 13.03 0.29
CA LEU A 972 -2.49 13.32 1.16
C LEU A 972 -1.41 14.16 0.48
N LEU A 973 -1.37 14.16 -0.86
CA LEU A 973 -0.39 14.90 -1.67
C LEU A 973 -0.80 16.34 -1.98
N GLY A 974 -2.02 16.74 -1.64
CA GLY A 974 -2.62 18.01 -2.06
C GLY A 974 -3.64 17.80 -3.17
N PRO A 975 -3.95 18.82 -3.99
CA PRO A 975 -5.09 18.74 -4.91
C PRO A 975 -4.99 17.63 -5.96
N ALA A 976 -3.92 17.55 -6.73
CA ALA A 976 -3.65 16.45 -7.68
C ALA A 976 -2.21 16.50 -8.19
N THR A 977 -1.63 15.34 -8.49
CA THR A 977 -0.38 15.24 -9.27
C THR A 977 -0.71 14.78 -10.68
N VAL A 978 -0.26 15.52 -11.67
CA VAL A 978 -0.44 15.19 -13.09
C VAL A 978 0.87 14.69 -13.69
N THR A 979 0.75 13.79 -14.66
CA THR A 979 1.85 13.41 -15.54
C THR A 979 1.45 13.64 -17.00
N ALA A 980 2.23 14.45 -17.71
CA ALA A 980 2.06 14.68 -19.11
C ALA A 980 3.14 13.92 -19.88
N THR A 981 2.73 13.14 -20.87
CA THR A 981 3.64 12.51 -21.83
C THR A 981 3.41 13.14 -23.19
N VAL A 982 4.45 13.77 -23.70
CA VAL A 982 4.44 14.44 -25.01
C VAL A 982 5.22 13.61 -26.02
N PHE A 983 4.56 13.24 -27.11
CA PHE A 983 5.15 12.47 -28.20
C PHE A 983 5.24 13.34 -29.47
N THR A 984 6.36 13.21 -30.17
CA THR A 984 6.50 13.66 -31.52
C THR A 984 6.78 12.47 -32.43
N ASN A 985 6.22 12.46 -33.62
CA ASN A 985 6.26 11.34 -34.58
C ASN A 985 5.78 10.01 -33.97
N TRP A 986 4.68 10.08 -33.19
CA TRP A 986 4.06 8.93 -32.51
C TRP A 986 3.83 7.77 -33.48
N GLY A 987 4.22 6.56 -33.07
CA GLY A 987 4.06 5.30 -33.82
C GLY A 987 5.04 5.14 -34.99
N ARG A 988 5.91 6.13 -35.28
CA ARG A 988 6.90 6.12 -36.37
C ARG A 988 8.27 5.64 -35.86
N ALA A 989 9.20 5.44 -36.78
CA ALA A 989 10.56 4.94 -36.43
C ALA A 989 11.39 5.98 -35.65
N ASP A 990 11.13 7.24 -35.81
CA ASP A 990 11.78 8.39 -35.18
C ASP A 990 10.92 9.01 -34.06
N GLU A 991 9.99 8.22 -33.48
CA GLU A 991 9.22 8.63 -32.31
C GLU A 991 10.12 9.13 -31.18
N ARG A 992 9.78 10.28 -30.62
CA ARG A 992 10.41 10.80 -29.41
C ARG A 992 9.35 11.06 -28.35
N ARG A 993 9.70 10.84 -27.07
CA ARG A 993 8.82 11.10 -25.94
C ARG A 993 9.53 11.90 -24.85
N GLN A 994 8.79 12.79 -24.20
CA GLN A 994 9.23 13.49 -23.00
C GLN A 994 8.11 13.43 -21.95
N ILE A 995 8.51 13.32 -20.70
CA ILE A 995 7.60 13.15 -19.57
C ILE A 995 7.85 14.26 -18.57
N LEU A 996 6.77 14.81 -18.01
CA LEU A 996 6.80 15.77 -16.92
C LEU A 996 5.73 15.38 -15.90
N SER A 997 6.12 15.24 -14.66
CA SER A 997 5.18 15.07 -13.54
C SER A 997 5.24 16.31 -12.66
N MET A 998 4.06 16.90 -12.36
CA MET A 998 3.95 18.10 -11.53
C MET A 998 2.72 18.02 -10.62
N ARG A 999 2.78 18.72 -9.48
CA ARG A 999 1.65 18.87 -8.58
C ARG A 999 0.88 20.16 -8.91
N LEU A 1000 -0.44 20.06 -9.03
CA LEU A 1000 -1.32 21.22 -9.17
C LEU A 1000 -1.67 21.73 -7.77
N GLU A 1001 -1.56 23.04 -7.51
CA GLU A 1001 -1.73 23.60 -6.18
C GLU A 1001 -3.06 24.32 -5.99
N LYS A 1002 -3.56 24.98 -7.04
CA LYS A 1002 -4.75 25.83 -6.94
C LYS A 1002 -5.82 25.41 -7.93
N VAL A 1003 -7.06 25.42 -7.47
CA VAL A 1003 -8.25 25.22 -8.31
C VAL A 1003 -8.39 26.39 -9.30
N LYS A 1004 -8.73 26.08 -10.56
CA LYS A 1004 -8.96 27.04 -11.64
C LYS A 1004 -7.72 27.77 -12.18
N ASP A 1005 -6.52 27.30 -11.86
CA ASP A 1005 -5.30 27.83 -12.46
C ASP A 1005 -4.92 27.01 -13.70
N LYS A 1006 -4.76 27.66 -14.86
CA LYS A 1006 -4.12 27.06 -16.05
C LYS A 1006 -2.62 27.06 -15.83
N VAL A 1007 -2.05 25.89 -15.63
CA VAL A 1007 -0.62 25.70 -15.36
C VAL A 1007 0.08 25.29 -16.66
N PRO A 1008 1.15 25.99 -17.10
CA PRO A 1008 1.89 25.61 -18.29
C PRO A 1008 2.67 24.29 -18.05
N ILE A 1009 2.48 23.33 -18.94
CA ILE A 1009 3.23 22.07 -18.99
C ILE A 1009 4.49 22.25 -19.84
N GLY A 1010 4.37 22.93 -20.98
CA GLY A 1010 5.47 23.17 -21.88
C GLY A 1010 5.03 23.54 -23.30
N ASP A 1011 6.02 23.66 -24.18
CA ASP A 1011 5.85 24.01 -25.58
C ASP A 1011 6.34 22.87 -26.49
N VAL A 1012 5.56 22.58 -27.56
CA VAL A 1012 5.97 21.69 -28.64
C VAL A 1012 6.20 22.57 -29.89
N THR A 1013 7.44 22.66 -30.33
CA THR A 1013 7.80 23.44 -31.53
C THR A 1013 7.97 22.49 -32.70
N VAL A 1014 7.10 22.61 -33.69
CA VAL A 1014 7.19 21.93 -35.01
C VAL A 1014 7.89 22.85 -36.01
N LYS A 1015 9.01 22.35 -36.61
CA LYS A 1015 9.90 23.13 -37.48
C LYS A 1015 9.58 22.97 -38.95
#